data_96410f6e4dd0ef28dc133762c8a80d38
#
_entry.id   96410f6e4dd0ef28dc133762c8a80d38
#
_cell.length_a   1.000
_cell.length_b   1.000
_cell.length_c   1.000
_cell.angle_alpha   90.00
_cell.angle_beta   90.00
_cell.angle_gamma   90.00
#
_symmetry.space_group_name_H-M   'P 1'
#
loop_
_entity.id
_entity.type
_entity.pdbx_description
1 polymer ?
#
loop_
_entity_poly.entity_id
_entity_poly.type
_entity_poly.pdbx_seq_one_letter_code
_entity_poly.pdbx_strand_id
1 'polypeptide(L)'
;MTVLIMAVMAALCLIAAPRTAHAAGDLATYLSKLTPGEFFPDADRFGAPQGDPPIAAVYRRDQLKGYVYLNSDFANAVGYSGKPIHILVGIDQKGVISGLKLVDHKEPIVLIGIPEPRILAALNGLLGKDMTPIAHGAEHPPQADIVSGATVTVLVMHDSIVRAAIRLIRSGRIGAGIATAAATQPSVIKTIDPGQSEIRDWTNLLGDGSVRRLHLSIGDVNEAFARSGNAAAAQNPEPGNSDDTFIDLYAALASVPTIGRSLLGDDGYQRLKARLQPGQQAIIVAGDGAYSFKGSAYVRGGIFDRIEVLQEGASTRFRDKNHTRLGALEAAGAPALRDIGLFVTPPEFTLDPTEPWQLQLLVQRATGSHDKAFLTFDLNYTLPDIYLKRETRAAAKAPAAAPAPAETTPASTDETEEPLWMRIWRTQTINIGVTALALAVLTGIFFFQNVLVRRPQLYTWVRRAYLLFVLVWLGWYANAQLSVVNVVTFTNALLSGFHWEFFLAAPLIFILWAATAAGLLFWGRGPFCGWLCPFGALQELTNTLAKWLNVPQITVPWGLHERLWPIKYIIFLGLFGLSLYSVALAEQVAEIEPFKTAIILKFARSWPFVLYAVALLGIGLFIERFFCRYLCPLGAALAIPGRIRTFEWLRRWKECGSPCQRCAKECPVQSIHPEGHINVNECIYCMHCQELYYDDQRCPHMIQVRLKREKFEAMSSPTMRAAKAGPKTLITHAGQRLNVTASSTDLTRPS
;
A
#
# COMPACT_ATOMS: atom_id res chain seq x y z
N MET A 1 -42.21 11.17 10.49
CA MET A 1 -40.75 11.26 10.35
C MET A 1 -39.99 10.63 11.55
N THR A 2 -40.40 10.91 12.77
CA THR A 2 -39.78 10.34 14.01
C THR A 2 -39.94 8.81 14.15
N VAL A 3 -41.07 8.23 13.75
CA VAL A 3 -41.35 6.79 13.82
C VAL A 3 -40.51 6.02 12.79
N LEU A 4 -40.24 6.61 11.63
CA LEU A 4 -39.39 6.01 10.59
C LEU A 4 -37.91 6.01 11.01
N ILE A 5 -37.43 7.04 11.72
CA ILE A 5 -36.06 7.14 12.25
C ILE A 5 -35.86 6.14 13.38
N MET A 6 -36.85 5.94 14.25
CA MET A 6 -36.76 4.92 15.32
C MET A 6 -36.79 3.49 14.76
N ALA A 7 -37.55 3.23 13.69
CA ALA A 7 -37.55 1.92 13.03
C ALA A 7 -36.22 1.61 12.33
N VAL A 8 -35.58 2.62 11.72
CA VAL A 8 -34.23 2.48 11.09
C VAL A 8 -33.15 2.31 12.16
N MET A 9 -33.25 3.00 13.30
CA MET A 9 -32.30 2.83 14.41
C MET A 9 -32.43 1.46 15.09
N ALA A 10 -33.67 0.96 15.25
CA ALA A 10 -33.93 -0.39 15.77
C ALA A 10 -33.45 -1.50 14.82
N ALA A 11 -33.59 -1.30 13.51
CA ALA A 11 -33.04 -2.22 12.49
C ALA A 11 -31.49 -2.23 12.46
N LEU A 12 -30.85 -1.08 12.71
CA LEU A 12 -29.38 -0.96 12.79
C LEU A 12 -28.80 -1.60 14.08
N CYS A 13 -29.52 -1.60 15.19
CA CYS A 13 -29.10 -2.24 16.43
C CYS A 13 -29.19 -3.78 16.39
N LEU A 14 -30.02 -4.37 15.51
CA LEU A 14 -30.12 -5.82 15.34
C LEU A 14 -29.02 -6.44 14.47
N ILE A 15 -28.17 -5.62 13.82
CA ILE A 15 -27.06 -6.07 12.97
C ILE A 15 -25.72 -6.17 13.74
N ALA A 16 -25.66 -5.72 14.98
CA ALA A 16 -24.41 -5.63 15.76
C ALA A 16 -24.27 -6.71 16.85
N ALA A 17 -24.68 -7.95 16.59
CA ALA A 17 -24.32 -9.07 17.47
C ALA A 17 -23.03 -9.74 16.96
N PRO A 18 -21.94 -9.89 17.76
CA PRO A 18 -20.78 -10.63 17.35
C PRO A 18 -21.13 -12.11 17.24
N ARG A 19 -21.10 -12.64 16.01
CA ARG A 19 -21.19 -14.07 15.76
C ARG A 19 -19.82 -14.69 15.95
N THR A 20 -19.63 -15.43 17.00
CA THR A 20 -18.53 -16.40 17.13
C THR A 20 -18.88 -17.60 16.25
N ALA A 21 -18.36 -17.63 15.03
CA ALA A 21 -18.46 -18.80 14.17
C ALA A 21 -17.44 -19.86 14.62
N HIS A 22 -17.91 -21.00 15.06
CA HIS A 22 -17.08 -22.18 15.31
C HIS A 22 -16.91 -22.95 14.00
N ALA A 23 -15.64 -23.24 13.67
CA ALA A 23 -15.19 -23.82 12.40
C ALA A 23 -15.46 -25.33 12.20
N ALA A 24 -16.35 -25.94 12.93
CA ALA A 24 -16.60 -27.39 12.87
C ALA A 24 -17.32 -27.89 11.59
N GLY A 25 -17.80 -26.96 10.71
CA GLY A 25 -18.50 -27.30 9.45
C GLY A 25 -17.60 -27.44 8.23
N ASP A 26 -16.37 -26.94 8.26
CA ASP A 26 -15.58 -26.73 7.05
C ASP A 26 -14.94 -28.03 6.53
N LEU A 27 -14.39 -28.90 7.39
CA LEU A 27 -13.74 -30.15 6.96
C LEU A 27 -14.71 -31.06 6.16
N ALA A 28 -15.92 -31.25 6.65
CA ALA A 28 -16.92 -32.07 5.96
C ALA A 28 -17.30 -31.50 4.58
N THR A 29 -17.43 -30.19 4.50
CA THR A 29 -17.76 -29.44 3.27
C THR A 29 -16.65 -29.61 2.21
N TYR A 30 -15.39 -29.50 2.61
CA TYR A 30 -14.26 -29.68 1.70
C TYR A 30 -14.13 -31.15 1.22
N LEU A 31 -14.27 -32.13 2.15
CA LEU A 31 -14.16 -33.54 1.81
C LEU A 31 -15.24 -33.99 0.86
N SER A 32 -16.43 -33.39 0.87
CA SER A 32 -17.53 -33.74 -0.06
C SER A 32 -17.21 -33.47 -1.54
N LYS A 33 -16.24 -32.60 -1.80
CA LYS A 33 -15.83 -32.15 -3.15
C LYS A 33 -14.58 -32.86 -3.67
N LEU A 34 -13.96 -33.74 -2.88
CA LEU A 34 -12.67 -34.37 -3.16
C LEU A 34 -12.76 -35.89 -3.14
N THR A 35 -11.80 -36.52 -3.77
CA THR A 35 -11.68 -37.99 -3.79
C THR A 35 -10.61 -38.45 -2.81
N PRO A 36 -10.81 -39.56 -2.07
CA PRO A 36 -9.82 -40.09 -1.14
C PRO A 36 -8.47 -40.43 -1.79
N GLY A 37 -8.49 -40.78 -3.07
CA GLY A 37 -7.30 -41.06 -3.87
C GLY A 37 -6.34 -39.89 -4.03
N GLU A 38 -6.78 -38.64 -3.80
CA GLU A 38 -5.93 -37.46 -3.84
C GLU A 38 -4.94 -37.38 -2.65
N PHE A 39 -5.27 -38.10 -1.54
CA PHE A 39 -4.42 -38.15 -0.34
C PHE A 39 -3.72 -39.50 -0.18
N PHE A 40 -4.40 -40.59 -0.56
CA PHE A 40 -3.89 -41.94 -0.51
C PHE A 40 -4.26 -42.67 -1.82
N PRO A 41 -3.30 -43.04 -2.67
CA PRO A 41 -3.57 -43.53 -4.03
C PRO A 41 -4.58 -44.67 -4.13
N ASP A 42 -4.66 -45.50 -3.07
CA ASP A 42 -5.51 -46.70 -3.05
C ASP A 42 -6.79 -46.55 -2.19
N ALA A 43 -7.10 -45.36 -1.71
CA ALA A 43 -8.23 -45.11 -0.82
C ALA A 43 -9.55 -44.96 -1.61
N ASP A 44 -10.64 -45.43 -1.02
CA ASP A 44 -11.96 -45.45 -1.66
C ASP A 44 -13.03 -44.62 -0.91
N ARG A 45 -12.86 -44.38 0.38
CA ARG A 45 -13.84 -43.57 1.14
C ARG A 45 -13.22 -42.78 2.29
N PHE A 46 -13.86 -41.64 2.58
CA PHE A 46 -13.65 -40.89 3.83
C PHE A 46 -14.63 -41.35 4.92
N GLY A 47 -14.17 -41.44 6.15
CA GLY A 47 -15.03 -41.55 7.33
C GLY A 47 -15.63 -40.19 7.71
N ALA A 48 -16.65 -40.19 8.55
CA ALA A 48 -17.19 -38.98 9.10
C ALA A 48 -16.12 -38.28 9.97
N PRO A 49 -15.99 -36.91 9.86
CA PRO A 49 -15.10 -36.15 10.73
C PRO A 49 -15.43 -36.36 12.21
N GLN A 50 -14.43 -36.60 13.05
CA GLN A 50 -14.59 -36.86 14.48
C GLN A 50 -13.58 -36.10 15.33
N GLY A 51 -14.00 -35.70 16.54
CA GLY A 51 -13.16 -35.03 17.54
C GLY A 51 -13.10 -33.51 17.37
N ASP A 52 -12.41 -32.87 18.31
CA ASP A 52 -12.16 -31.43 18.31
C ASP A 52 -10.65 -31.19 18.50
N PRO A 53 -9.96 -30.61 17.50
CA PRO A 53 -10.40 -30.31 16.13
C PRO A 53 -10.76 -31.56 15.31
N PRO A 54 -11.64 -31.46 14.29
CA PRO A 54 -12.14 -32.61 13.56
C PRO A 54 -11.06 -33.26 12.66
N ILE A 55 -11.01 -34.60 12.62
CA ILE A 55 -10.21 -35.38 11.68
C ILE A 55 -11.10 -36.44 11.01
N ALA A 56 -10.87 -36.73 9.74
CA ALA A 56 -11.57 -37.77 9.00
C ALA A 56 -10.66 -38.95 8.71
N ALA A 57 -11.09 -40.14 9.09
CA ALA A 57 -10.38 -41.39 8.75
C ALA A 57 -10.51 -41.68 7.25
N VAL A 58 -9.47 -42.25 6.65
CA VAL A 58 -9.45 -42.65 5.24
C VAL A 58 -9.28 -44.13 5.12
N TYR A 59 -10.14 -44.76 4.34
CA TYR A 59 -10.21 -46.21 4.22
C TYR A 59 -9.98 -46.70 2.79
N ARG A 60 -9.38 -47.88 2.69
CA ARG A 60 -9.43 -48.75 1.51
C ARG A 60 -10.25 -49.96 1.87
N ARG A 61 -11.46 -50.11 1.31
CA ARG A 61 -12.47 -51.04 1.80
C ARG A 61 -12.70 -50.84 3.31
N ASP A 62 -12.30 -51.78 4.17
CA ASP A 62 -12.42 -51.64 5.63
C ASP A 62 -11.08 -51.43 6.33
N GLN A 63 -9.98 -51.30 5.58
CA GLN A 63 -8.65 -51.05 6.13
C GLN A 63 -8.38 -49.55 6.26
N LEU A 64 -8.12 -49.11 7.49
CA LEU A 64 -7.69 -47.74 7.75
C LEU A 64 -6.31 -47.48 7.11
N LYS A 65 -6.20 -46.44 6.26
CA LYS A 65 -4.96 -46.01 5.63
C LYS A 65 -4.31 -44.86 6.37
N GLY A 66 -5.09 -43.94 6.89
CA GLY A 66 -4.63 -42.75 7.61
C GLY A 66 -5.79 -41.80 7.90
N TYR A 67 -5.46 -40.56 8.06
CA TYR A 67 -6.38 -39.49 8.41
C TYR A 67 -6.20 -38.29 7.50
N VAL A 68 -7.28 -37.53 7.27
CA VAL A 68 -7.25 -36.22 6.63
C VAL A 68 -7.81 -35.19 7.59
N TYR A 69 -7.15 -34.04 7.68
CA TYR A 69 -7.53 -32.94 8.55
C TYR A 69 -7.23 -31.59 7.89
N LEU A 70 -7.84 -30.54 8.39
CA LEU A 70 -7.59 -29.18 7.94
C LEU A 70 -6.46 -28.56 8.79
N ASN A 71 -5.38 -28.07 8.15
CA ASN A 71 -4.24 -27.50 8.87
C ASN A 71 -4.65 -26.33 9.78
N SER A 72 -5.57 -25.47 9.32
CA SER A 72 -6.03 -24.28 10.06
C SER A 72 -6.78 -24.61 11.35
N ASP A 73 -7.35 -25.82 11.50
CA ASP A 73 -8.01 -26.25 12.74
C ASP A 73 -6.99 -26.57 13.83
N PHE A 74 -5.78 -26.96 13.42
CA PHE A 74 -4.69 -27.32 14.34
C PHE A 74 -3.65 -26.20 14.49
N ALA A 75 -3.36 -25.45 13.42
CA ALA A 75 -2.34 -24.42 13.40
C ALA A 75 -2.81 -23.23 12.53
N ASN A 76 -3.44 -22.26 13.17
CA ASN A 76 -3.97 -21.09 12.48
C ASN A 76 -2.84 -20.13 12.11
N ALA A 77 -2.21 -20.35 10.96
CA ALA A 77 -1.18 -19.47 10.41
C ALA A 77 -1.78 -18.50 9.39
N VAL A 78 -1.42 -17.24 9.50
CA VAL A 78 -1.99 -16.12 8.76
C VAL A 78 -0.93 -15.51 7.85
N GLY A 79 -1.19 -15.48 6.53
CA GLY A 79 -0.32 -14.88 5.54
C GLY A 79 -0.54 -13.38 5.34
N TYR A 80 -0.17 -12.87 4.16
CA TYR A 80 -0.33 -11.45 3.80
C TYR A 80 -1.79 -10.98 3.83
N SER A 81 -2.74 -11.86 3.50
CA SER A 81 -4.17 -11.54 3.53
C SER A 81 -4.68 -11.22 4.93
N GLY A 82 -3.99 -11.71 5.97
CA GLY A 82 -4.44 -11.70 7.35
C GLY A 82 -5.59 -12.66 7.61
N LYS A 83 -5.83 -13.62 6.71
CA LYS A 83 -6.79 -14.71 6.87
C LYS A 83 -6.06 -16.05 6.90
N PRO A 84 -6.63 -17.08 7.54
CA PRO A 84 -6.09 -18.44 7.50
C PRO A 84 -5.98 -18.96 6.08
N ILE A 85 -4.98 -19.81 5.85
CA ILE A 85 -4.82 -20.56 4.60
C ILE A 85 -5.24 -21.99 4.89
N HIS A 86 -6.26 -22.46 4.20
CA HIS A 86 -6.86 -23.76 4.42
C HIS A 86 -6.25 -24.81 3.49
N ILE A 87 -5.52 -25.77 4.09
CA ILE A 87 -4.88 -26.89 3.39
C ILE A 87 -5.35 -28.19 4.04
N LEU A 88 -5.88 -29.10 3.25
CA LEU A 88 -6.14 -30.46 3.70
C LEU A 88 -4.84 -31.26 3.66
N VAL A 89 -4.54 -31.92 4.76
CA VAL A 89 -3.33 -32.71 4.96
C VAL A 89 -3.73 -34.16 5.21
N GLY A 90 -3.24 -35.06 4.36
CA GLY A 90 -3.31 -36.50 4.57
C GLY A 90 -2.09 -36.99 5.35
N ILE A 91 -2.30 -37.75 6.41
CA ILE A 91 -1.24 -38.33 7.25
C ILE A 91 -1.55 -39.80 7.52
N ASP A 92 -0.54 -40.65 7.39
CA ASP A 92 -0.72 -42.07 7.65
C ASP A 92 -0.69 -42.39 9.15
N GLN A 93 -0.92 -43.69 9.49
CA GLN A 93 -0.91 -44.13 10.90
C GLN A 93 0.46 -44.03 11.59
N LYS A 94 1.55 -43.85 10.81
CA LYS A 94 2.92 -43.70 11.31
C LYS A 94 3.36 -42.26 11.47
N GLY A 95 2.51 -41.31 11.06
CA GLY A 95 2.86 -39.88 11.10
C GLY A 95 3.52 -39.34 9.83
N VAL A 96 3.45 -40.09 8.70
CA VAL A 96 4.00 -39.71 7.42
C VAL A 96 2.97 -38.90 6.61
N ILE A 97 3.34 -37.73 6.11
CA ILE A 97 2.46 -36.92 5.25
C ILE A 97 2.31 -37.61 3.88
N SER A 98 1.09 -37.94 3.51
CA SER A 98 0.77 -38.69 2.29
C SER A 98 0.15 -37.86 1.17
N GLY A 99 -0.47 -36.73 1.50
CA GLY A 99 -1.11 -35.86 0.51
C GLY A 99 -1.36 -34.45 1.03
N LEU A 100 -1.33 -33.48 0.14
CA LEU A 100 -1.58 -32.07 0.43
C LEU A 100 -2.53 -31.50 -0.61
N LYS A 101 -3.57 -30.78 -0.17
CA LYS A 101 -4.51 -30.11 -1.07
C LYS A 101 -4.85 -28.73 -0.54
N LEU A 102 -4.54 -27.69 -1.30
CA LEU A 102 -4.98 -26.33 -1.01
C LEU A 102 -6.48 -26.22 -1.34
N VAL A 103 -7.31 -25.83 -0.38
CA VAL A 103 -8.78 -25.81 -0.55
C VAL A 103 -9.37 -24.42 -0.48
N ASP A 104 -8.80 -23.53 0.33
CA ASP A 104 -9.20 -22.11 0.35
C ASP A 104 -8.04 -21.22 0.82
N HIS A 105 -7.87 -20.09 0.16
CA HIS A 105 -6.91 -19.07 0.56
C HIS A 105 -7.33 -17.71 0.02
N LYS A 106 -6.91 -16.65 0.72
CA LYS A 106 -7.13 -15.26 0.27
C LYS A 106 -5.81 -14.52 0.11
N GLU A 107 -4.75 -15.28 -0.21
CA GLU A 107 -3.40 -14.72 -0.39
C GLU A 107 -3.30 -13.96 -1.71
N PRO A 108 -3.02 -12.63 -1.67
CA PRO A 108 -2.98 -11.79 -2.87
C PRO A 108 -1.97 -12.30 -3.90
N ILE A 109 -0.82 -12.78 -3.45
CA ILE A 109 0.28 -13.23 -4.31
C ILE A 109 -0.09 -14.48 -5.13
N VAL A 110 -0.89 -15.38 -4.54
CA VAL A 110 -1.40 -16.59 -5.23
C VAL A 110 -2.47 -16.20 -6.24
N LEU A 111 -3.32 -15.24 -5.89
CA LEU A 111 -4.39 -14.74 -6.76
C LEU A 111 -3.85 -13.90 -7.94
N ILE A 112 -2.63 -13.34 -7.84
CA ILE A 112 -2.14 -12.27 -8.72
C ILE A 112 -1.13 -12.73 -9.78
N GLY A 113 -0.45 -13.88 -9.61
CA GLY A 113 0.55 -14.19 -10.62
C GLY A 113 1.41 -15.41 -10.41
N ILE A 114 1.29 -16.12 -9.29
CA ILE A 114 2.01 -17.38 -9.11
C ILE A 114 1.01 -18.52 -9.19
N PRO A 115 1.08 -19.38 -10.23
CA PRO A 115 0.14 -20.49 -10.37
C PRO A 115 0.14 -21.40 -9.14
N GLU A 116 -1.03 -21.77 -8.64
CA GLU A 116 -1.20 -22.67 -7.49
C GLU A 116 -0.35 -23.95 -7.60
N PRO A 117 -0.21 -24.62 -8.77
CA PRO A 117 0.66 -25.79 -8.90
C PRO A 117 2.12 -25.52 -8.55
N ARG A 118 2.63 -24.29 -8.77
CA ARG A 118 4.01 -23.92 -8.44
C ARG A 118 4.20 -23.76 -6.92
N ILE A 119 3.17 -23.30 -6.23
CA ILE A 119 3.16 -23.19 -4.77
C ILE A 119 3.08 -24.56 -4.14
N LEU A 120 2.17 -25.42 -4.63
CA LEU A 120 2.05 -26.79 -4.17
C LEU A 120 3.34 -27.61 -4.44
N ALA A 121 4.02 -27.38 -5.56
CA ALA A 121 5.31 -28.01 -5.86
C ALA A 121 6.37 -27.67 -4.78
N ALA A 122 6.37 -26.45 -4.25
CA ALA A 122 7.26 -26.06 -3.16
C ALA A 122 6.93 -26.73 -1.80
N LEU A 123 5.70 -27.19 -1.63
CA LEU A 123 5.25 -27.94 -0.46
C LEU A 123 5.44 -29.46 -0.63
N ASN A 124 5.73 -29.94 -1.84
CA ASN A 124 5.92 -31.37 -2.12
C ASN A 124 7.12 -31.98 -1.36
N GLY A 125 8.06 -31.16 -0.92
CA GLY A 125 9.15 -31.58 -0.04
C GLY A 125 8.67 -32.14 1.32
N LEU A 126 7.41 -31.89 1.72
CA LEU A 126 6.77 -32.45 2.90
C LEU A 126 6.17 -33.83 2.66
N LEU A 127 5.87 -34.18 1.40
CA LEU A 127 5.29 -35.50 1.07
C LEU A 127 6.29 -36.62 1.36
N GLY A 128 5.81 -37.69 2.02
CA GLY A 128 6.65 -38.80 2.43
C GLY A 128 7.53 -38.54 3.65
N LYS A 129 7.47 -37.34 4.28
CA LYS A 129 8.21 -37.04 5.50
C LYS A 129 7.49 -37.58 6.74
N ASP A 130 8.25 -38.26 7.61
CA ASP A 130 7.80 -38.68 8.92
C ASP A 130 7.88 -37.48 9.90
N MET A 131 6.73 -37.07 10.41
CA MET A 131 6.61 -35.97 11.37
C MET A 131 6.78 -36.44 12.84
N THR A 132 6.86 -37.72 13.09
CA THR A 132 6.96 -38.28 14.44
C THR A 132 8.26 -37.91 15.16
N PRO A 133 9.45 -38.03 14.55
CA PRO A 133 10.71 -37.60 15.18
C PRO A 133 10.69 -36.09 15.47
N ILE A 134 10.13 -35.31 14.56
CA ILE A 134 10.02 -33.85 14.68
C ILE A 134 9.06 -33.50 15.83
N ALA A 135 7.93 -34.20 15.94
CA ALA A 135 6.97 -34.00 17.01
C ALA A 135 7.55 -34.27 18.41
N HIS A 136 8.52 -35.17 18.51
CA HIS A 136 9.22 -35.50 19.76
C HIS A 136 10.52 -34.72 19.98
N GLY A 137 10.88 -33.79 19.05
CA GLY A 137 12.05 -32.94 19.18
C GLY A 137 13.39 -33.65 18.85
N ALA A 138 13.36 -34.81 18.22
CA ALA A 138 14.54 -35.56 17.80
C ALA A 138 15.15 -35.07 16.49
N GLU A 139 14.35 -34.41 15.64
CA GLU A 139 14.77 -33.82 14.36
C GLU A 139 14.19 -32.42 14.19
N HIS A 140 14.89 -31.60 13.37
CA HIS A 140 14.37 -30.30 12.96
C HIS A 140 13.35 -30.42 11.82
N PRO A 141 12.36 -29.54 11.73
CA PRO A 141 11.42 -29.50 10.62
C PRO A 141 12.18 -29.35 9.27
N PRO A 142 11.69 -30.00 8.19
CA PRO A 142 12.27 -29.80 6.87
C PRO A 142 12.16 -28.33 6.46
N GLN A 143 13.12 -27.84 5.68
CA GLN A 143 13.06 -26.49 5.14
C GLN A 143 12.06 -26.40 3.99
N ALA A 144 11.35 -25.27 3.89
CA ALA A 144 10.46 -25.01 2.78
C ALA A 144 11.26 -24.69 1.50
N ASP A 145 10.87 -25.27 0.39
CA ASP A 145 11.32 -24.80 -0.92
C ASP A 145 10.72 -23.44 -1.21
N ILE A 146 11.51 -22.55 -1.81
CA ILE A 146 11.15 -21.15 -1.94
C ILE A 146 10.60 -20.86 -3.34
N VAL A 147 9.46 -20.18 -3.40
CA VAL A 147 8.92 -19.61 -4.63
C VAL A 147 9.16 -18.11 -4.65
N SER A 148 10.03 -17.66 -5.57
CA SER A 148 10.31 -16.22 -5.74
C SER A 148 9.00 -15.45 -5.98
N GLY A 149 8.79 -14.42 -5.17
CA GLY A 149 7.55 -13.62 -5.18
C GLY A 149 6.44 -14.11 -4.24
N ALA A 150 6.44 -15.39 -3.79
CA ALA A 150 5.47 -15.93 -2.83
C ALA A 150 6.11 -16.48 -1.55
N THR A 151 7.32 -16.09 -1.26
CA THR A 151 8.14 -16.67 -0.19
C THR A 151 7.43 -16.75 1.16
N VAL A 152 6.86 -15.64 1.63
CA VAL A 152 6.17 -15.60 2.92
C VAL A 152 4.92 -16.48 2.92
N THR A 153 4.16 -16.46 1.84
CA THR A 153 2.96 -17.32 1.71
C THR A 153 3.32 -18.79 1.75
N VAL A 154 4.38 -19.21 1.02
CA VAL A 154 4.85 -20.62 1.02
C VAL A 154 5.39 -21.00 2.39
N LEU A 155 6.16 -20.13 3.05
CA LEU A 155 6.65 -20.38 4.41
C LEU A 155 5.49 -20.53 5.41
N VAL A 156 4.49 -19.67 5.34
CA VAL A 156 3.29 -19.76 6.21
C VAL A 156 2.53 -21.07 5.97
N MET A 157 2.35 -21.46 4.71
CA MET A 157 1.71 -22.73 4.37
C MET A 157 2.51 -23.92 4.92
N HIS A 158 3.80 -23.96 4.64
CA HIS A 158 4.72 -25.00 5.10
C HIS A 158 4.71 -25.13 6.63
N ASP A 159 4.93 -24.02 7.34
CA ASP A 159 4.95 -24.00 8.79
C ASP A 159 3.61 -24.43 9.40
N SER A 160 2.49 -24.03 8.81
CA SER A 160 1.16 -24.42 9.28
C SER A 160 0.92 -25.92 9.13
N ILE A 161 1.37 -26.52 8.02
CA ILE A 161 1.26 -27.97 7.80
C ILE A 161 2.11 -28.73 8.84
N VAL A 162 3.37 -28.33 9.01
CA VAL A 162 4.29 -28.96 9.98
C VAL A 162 3.75 -28.88 11.40
N ARG A 163 3.32 -27.69 11.84
CA ARG A 163 2.77 -27.49 13.21
C ARG A 163 1.47 -28.26 13.42
N ALA A 164 0.58 -28.27 12.41
CA ALA A 164 -0.66 -29.02 12.50
C ALA A 164 -0.39 -30.54 12.64
N ALA A 165 0.57 -31.08 11.86
CA ALA A 165 0.99 -32.48 11.97
C ALA A 165 1.60 -32.79 13.36
N ILE A 166 2.49 -31.95 13.86
CA ILE A 166 3.10 -32.08 15.19
C ILE A 166 2.02 -32.08 16.28
N ARG A 167 1.07 -31.14 16.23
CA ARG A 167 -0.02 -31.05 17.21
C ARG A 167 -0.92 -32.27 17.17
N LEU A 168 -1.24 -32.75 15.97
CA LEU A 168 -2.06 -33.96 15.81
C LEU A 168 -1.33 -35.20 16.36
N ILE A 169 -0.03 -35.38 16.10
CA ILE A 169 0.76 -36.49 16.62
C ILE A 169 0.85 -36.40 18.16
N ARG A 170 1.16 -35.23 18.71
CA ARG A 170 1.23 -35.05 20.18
C ARG A 170 -0.10 -35.26 20.89
N SER A 171 -1.22 -35.06 20.22
CA SER A 171 -2.54 -35.34 20.78
C SER A 171 -2.83 -36.83 20.94
N GLY A 172 -1.96 -37.75 20.45
CA GLY A 172 -2.11 -39.20 20.51
C GLY A 172 -3.26 -39.77 19.67
N ARG A 173 -3.82 -38.97 18.75
CA ARG A 173 -4.98 -39.36 17.93
C ARG A 173 -4.57 -40.14 16.68
N ILE A 174 -3.28 -40.26 16.41
CA ILE A 174 -2.70 -41.11 15.33
C ILE A 174 -2.08 -42.35 15.96
N GLY A 175 -2.34 -43.54 15.39
CA GLY A 175 -1.63 -44.79 15.71
C GLY A 175 -2.13 -45.61 16.90
N ALA A 176 -2.88 -45.04 17.83
CA ALA A 176 -3.62 -45.82 18.85
C ALA A 176 -5.10 -45.54 18.71
N GLY A 177 -5.90 -46.57 18.65
CA GLY A 177 -7.36 -46.42 18.64
C GLY A 177 -7.81 -45.46 19.73
N ILE A 178 -8.86 -44.72 19.45
CA ILE A 178 -9.43 -43.65 20.28
C ILE A 178 -9.50 -44.09 21.76
N ALA A 179 -8.42 -43.92 22.49
CA ALA A 179 -8.41 -44.10 23.93
C ALA A 179 -8.74 -42.74 24.55
N THR A 180 -9.95 -42.64 25.04
CA THR A 180 -10.38 -41.59 25.97
C THR A 180 -9.40 -41.52 27.16
N ALA A 181 -8.40 -40.65 27.04
CA ALA A 181 -7.52 -40.30 28.16
C ALA A 181 -7.71 -38.83 28.47
N ALA A 182 -8.85 -38.50 29.06
CA ALA A 182 -8.96 -37.29 29.88
C ALA A 182 -8.30 -37.63 31.24
N ALA A 183 -6.98 -37.51 31.30
CA ALA A 183 -6.29 -37.43 32.59
C ALA A 183 -6.56 -36.05 33.17
N THR A 184 -7.51 -35.97 34.10
CA THR A 184 -7.82 -34.79 34.92
C THR A 184 -6.65 -34.57 35.88
N GLN A 185 -5.65 -33.78 35.46
CA GLN A 185 -4.73 -33.16 36.42
C GLN A 185 -5.43 -31.94 37.02
N PRO A 186 -5.26 -31.65 38.32
CA PRO A 186 -5.80 -30.44 38.93
C PRO A 186 -5.18 -29.23 38.23
N SER A 187 -5.99 -28.46 37.49
CA SER A 187 -5.54 -27.26 36.76
C SER A 187 -5.25 -26.16 37.78
N VAL A 188 -3.97 -25.90 38.03
CA VAL A 188 -3.52 -24.70 38.71
C VAL A 188 -3.72 -23.55 37.75
N ILE A 189 -4.67 -22.67 38.03
CA ILE A 189 -4.89 -21.45 37.22
C ILE A 189 -3.85 -20.43 37.68
N LYS A 190 -2.99 -20.03 36.75
CA LYS A 190 -2.03 -18.95 36.91
C LYS A 190 -2.68 -17.66 36.40
N THR A 191 -2.59 -16.58 37.17
CA THR A 191 -3.06 -15.24 36.77
C THR A 191 -1.96 -14.22 37.02
N ILE A 192 -1.92 -13.15 36.22
CA ILE A 192 -0.98 -12.05 36.47
C ILE A 192 -1.39 -11.35 37.78
N ASP A 193 -0.44 -11.10 38.66
CA ASP A 193 -0.67 -10.35 39.90
C ASP A 193 -0.73 -8.83 39.62
N PRO A 194 -1.90 -8.20 39.70
CA PRO A 194 -2.04 -6.77 39.43
C PRO A 194 -1.44 -5.89 40.55
N GLY A 195 -1.13 -6.46 41.71
CA GLY A 195 -0.56 -5.75 42.85
C GLY A 195 0.94 -5.48 42.73
N GLN A 196 1.63 -6.21 41.86
CA GLN A 196 3.03 -5.96 41.60
C GLN A 196 3.19 -4.90 40.49
N SER A 197 3.65 -3.72 40.87
CA SER A 197 3.77 -2.57 39.95
C SER A 197 5.03 -1.74 40.23
N GLU A 198 6.09 -2.37 40.73
CA GLU A 198 7.39 -1.73 40.99
C GLU A 198 8.06 -1.33 39.65
N ILE A 199 8.73 -0.18 39.64
CA ILE A 199 9.59 0.20 38.53
C ILE A 199 10.95 -0.43 38.71
N ARG A 200 11.43 -1.18 37.71
CA ARG A 200 12.72 -1.88 37.71
C ARG A 200 13.65 -1.33 36.63
N ASP A 201 14.94 -1.35 36.93
CA ASP A 201 15.96 -0.99 35.95
C ASP A 201 16.15 -2.08 34.91
N TRP A 202 16.85 -1.76 33.82
CA TRP A 202 17.11 -2.65 32.70
C TRP A 202 17.84 -3.93 33.09
N THR A 203 18.84 -3.81 33.97
CA THR A 203 19.66 -4.94 34.44
C THR A 203 18.82 -5.95 35.21
N ASN A 204 17.93 -5.48 36.06
CA ASN A 204 17.01 -6.32 36.83
C ASN A 204 15.99 -6.99 35.88
N LEU A 205 15.44 -6.28 34.90
CA LEU A 205 14.49 -6.84 33.91
C LEU A 205 15.14 -7.91 33.01
N LEU A 206 16.42 -7.78 32.69
CA LEU A 206 17.18 -8.82 31.99
C LEU A 206 17.49 -10.00 32.90
N GLY A 207 17.91 -9.71 34.12
CA GLY A 207 18.35 -10.73 35.10
C GLY A 207 17.22 -11.66 35.53
N ASP A 208 16.00 -11.14 35.73
CA ASP A 208 14.84 -11.95 36.13
C ASP A 208 14.13 -12.60 34.92
N GLY A 209 14.51 -12.23 33.69
CA GLY A 209 13.92 -12.73 32.45
C GLY A 209 12.62 -12.04 32.02
N SER A 210 12.27 -10.89 32.64
CA SER A 210 11.19 -10.01 32.18
C SER A 210 11.43 -9.47 30.79
N VAL A 211 12.71 -9.24 30.44
CA VAL A 211 13.19 -8.96 29.09
C VAL A 211 14.05 -10.13 28.65
N ARG A 212 13.73 -10.75 27.53
CA ARG A 212 14.53 -11.80 26.92
C ARG A 212 15.36 -11.25 25.79
N ARG A 213 16.57 -11.79 25.63
CA ARG A 213 17.53 -11.37 24.61
C ARG A 213 17.86 -12.54 23.70
N LEU A 214 17.89 -12.30 22.38
CA LEU A 214 18.48 -13.16 21.36
C LEU A 214 19.64 -12.38 20.72
N HIS A 215 20.85 -12.81 20.97
CA HIS A 215 22.05 -12.26 20.35
C HIS A 215 22.53 -13.21 19.26
N LEU A 216 22.72 -12.68 18.05
CA LEU A 216 23.28 -13.41 16.90
C LEU A 216 24.44 -12.61 16.33
N SER A 217 25.59 -13.24 16.24
CA SER A 217 26.73 -12.71 15.51
C SER A 217 26.64 -13.06 14.02
N ILE A 218 27.45 -12.41 13.19
CA ILE A 218 27.58 -12.75 11.76
C ILE A 218 28.07 -14.21 11.62
N GLY A 219 28.98 -14.65 12.50
CA GLY A 219 29.47 -16.03 12.56
C GLY A 219 28.35 -17.04 12.81
N ASP A 220 27.51 -16.80 13.83
CA ASP A 220 26.38 -17.70 14.17
C ASP A 220 25.43 -17.88 12.97
N VAL A 221 25.10 -16.78 12.30
CA VAL A 221 24.21 -16.79 11.14
C VAL A 221 24.86 -17.52 9.97
N ASN A 222 26.16 -17.29 9.71
CA ASN A 222 26.89 -17.97 8.63
C ASN A 222 26.97 -19.48 8.88
N GLU A 223 27.26 -19.89 10.12
CA GLU A 223 27.30 -21.30 10.50
C GLU A 223 25.92 -21.97 10.41
N ALA A 224 24.85 -21.27 10.83
CA ALA A 224 23.48 -21.76 10.71
C ALA A 224 23.10 -22.01 9.24
N PHE A 225 23.43 -21.09 8.33
CA PHE A 225 23.20 -21.29 6.90
C PHE A 225 24.08 -22.41 6.31
N ALA A 226 25.30 -22.57 6.76
CA ALA A 226 26.18 -23.69 6.33
C ALA A 226 25.59 -25.05 6.75
N ARG A 227 25.03 -25.14 7.96
CA ARG A 227 24.38 -26.37 8.46
C ARG A 227 23.01 -26.65 7.83
N SER A 228 22.38 -25.66 7.20
CA SER A 228 21.04 -25.78 6.62
C SER A 228 20.95 -26.73 5.39
N GLY A 229 22.08 -27.16 4.85
CA GLY A 229 22.14 -27.99 3.64
C GLY A 229 21.93 -27.23 2.33
N ASN A 230 21.68 -25.93 2.36
CA ASN A 230 21.56 -25.09 1.18
C ASN A 230 22.93 -24.60 0.72
N ALA A 231 23.53 -25.28 -0.26
CA ALA A 231 24.86 -24.98 -0.77
C ALA A 231 25.01 -23.56 -1.31
N ALA A 232 23.98 -23.03 -1.97
CA ALA A 232 23.97 -21.66 -2.50
C ALA A 232 23.98 -20.61 -1.39
N ALA A 233 23.27 -20.86 -0.28
CA ALA A 233 23.30 -19.98 0.89
C ALA A 233 24.62 -20.05 1.63
N ALA A 234 25.24 -21.22 1.71
CA ALA A 234 26.55 -21.40 2.33
C ALA A 234 27.67 -20.65 1.56
N GLN A 235 27.58 -20.59 0.22
CA GLN A 235 28.55 -19.89 -0.64
C GLN A 235 28.41 -18.35 -0.62
N ASN A 236 27.35 -17.81 -0.08
CA ASN A 236 27.09 -16.36 0.01
C ASN A 236 27.01 -15.91 1.48
N PRO A 237 28.14 -15.90 2.24
CA PRO A 237 28.12 -15.52 3.65
C PRO A 237 27.79 -14.02 3.82
N GLU A 238 27.22 -13.67 4.97
CA GLU A 238 27.05 -12.27 5.36
C GLU A 238 28.43 -11.60 5.49
N PRO A 239 28.59 -10.39 4.93
CA PRO A 239 29.85 -9.65 5.02
C PRO A 239 30.09 -9.09 6.42
N GLY A 240 31.32 -9.15 6.91
CA GLY A 240 31.75 -8.63 8.21
C GLY A 240 32.61 -9.63 8.97
N ASN A 241 33.06 -9.25 10.17
CA ASN A 241 33.80 -10.18 11.03
C ASN A 241 32.81 -11.13 11.71
N SER A 242 33.25 -12.36 12.03
CA SER A 242 32.38 -13.36 12.67
C SER A 242 31.80 -12.89 14.00
N ASP A 243 32.54 -12.07 14.74
CA ASP A 243 32.15 -11.57 16.07
C ASP A 243 31.28 -10.31 16.03
N ASP A 244 31.11 -9.69 14.83
CA ASP A 244 30.26 -8.53 14.67
C ASP A 244 28.80 -8.88 14.93
N THR A 245 28.07 -8.00 15.61
CA THR A 245 26.66 -8.20 15.92
C THR A 245 25.82 -8.15 14.64
N PHE A 246 25.25 -9.29 14.27
CA PHE A 246 24.24 -9.36 13.19
C PHE A 246 22.91 -8.77 13.66
N ILE A 247 22.39 -9.25 14.79
CA ILE A 247 21.23 -8.66 15.48
C ILE A 247 21.26 -8.95 16.97
N ASP A 248 20.91 -7.95 17.76
CA ASP A 248 20.63 -8.04 19.18
C ASP A 248 19.16 -7.76 19.39
N LEU A 249 18.35 -8.79 19.58
CA LEU A 249 16.89 -8.73 19.61
C LEU A 249 16.40 -8.93 21.04
N TYR A 250 15.53 -8.04 21.50
CA TYR A 250 14.92 -8.08 22.83
C TYR A 250 13.40 -8.20 22.70
N ALA A 251 12.80 -9.01 23.58
CA ALA A 251 11.35 -9.13 23.67
C ALA A 251 10.89 -9.05 25.14
N ALA A 252 9.77 -8.37 25.37
CA ALA A 252 9.16 -8.21 26.70
C ALA A 252 7.64 -8.09 26.60
N LEU A 253 6.92 -8.63 27.59
CA LEU A 253 5.46 -8.57 27.68
C LEU A 253 5.02 -7.28 28.39
N ALA A 254 4.77 -6.22 27.63
CA ALA A 254 4.45 -4.89 28.17
C ALA A 254 3.06 -4.77 28.80
N SER A 255 2.17 -5.75 28.63
CA SER A 255 0.88 -5.80 29.32
C SER A 255 0.99 -6.12 30.81
N VAL A 256 2.12 -6.70 31.28
CA VAL A 256 2.39 -6.91 32.70
C VAL A 256 2.73 -5.58 33.39
N PRO A 257 2.06 -5.19 34.49
CA PRO A 257 2.18 -3.85 35.06
C PRO A 257 3.62 -3.41 35.35
N THR A 258 4.41 -4.23 36.04
CA THR A 258 5.81 -3.93 36.39
C THR A 258 6.65 -3.74 35.08
N ILE A 259 6.55 -4.66 34.14
CA ILE A 259 7.34 -4.64 32.92
C ILE A 259 6.94 -3.43 32.05
N GLY A 260 5.63 -3.23 31.87
CA GLY A 260 5.10 -2.14 31.06
C GLY A 260 5.44 -0.76 31.61
N ARG A 261 5.30 -0.56 32.93
CA ARG A 261 5.66 0.71 33.59
C ARG A 261 7.16 0.99 33.54
N SER A 262 7.97 -0.02 33.74
CA SER A 262 9.43 0.12 33.69
C SER A 262 9.90 0.48 32.28
N LEU A 263 9.35 -0.12 31.23
CA LEU A 263 9.81 0.08 29.85
C LEU A 263 9.18 1.29 29.16
N LEU A 264 7.92 1.66 29.50
CA LEU A 264 7.16 2.72 28.84
C LEU A 264 6.98 3.98 29.69
N GLY A 265 7.37 3.93 30.95
CA GLY A 265 6.98 4.91 31.96
C GLY A 265 5.51 4.80 32.34
N ASP A 266 5.10 5.51 33.41
CA ASP A 266 3.72 5.48 33.90
C ASP A 266 2.71 5.96 32.87
N ASP A 267 2.98 7.12 32.25
CA ASP A 267 2.09 7.69 31.23
C ASP A 267 1.99 6.81 29.98
N GLY A 268 3.11 6.22 29.55
CA GLY A 268 3.15 5.29 28.41
C GLY A 268 2.33 4.04 28.67
N TYR A 269 2.47 3.48 29.87
CA TYR A 269 1.72 2.30 30.28
C TYR A 269 0.22 2.57 30.41
N GLN A 270 -0.20 3.71 30.97
CA GLN A 270 -1.62 4.08 31.05
C GLN A 270 -2.24 4.25 29.67
N ARG A 271 -1.53 4.89 28.73
CA ARG A 271 -1.98 4.98 27.34
C ARG A 271 -2.11 3.61 26.67
N LEU A 272 -1.19 2.71 26.93
CA LEU A 272 -1.25 1.33 26.45
C LEU A 272 -2.49 0.62 27.02
N LYS A 273 -2.69 0.67 28.34
CA LYS A 273 -3.82 0.02 29.03
C LYS A 273 -5.17 0.51 28.51
N ALA A 274 -5.31 1.80 28.25
CA ALA A 274 -6.54 2.39 27.68
C ALA A 274 -6.83 1.92 26.24
N ARG A 275 -5.81 1.47 25.51
CA ARG A 275 -5.93 1.00 24.12
C ARG A 275 -6.18 -0.51 24.00
N LEU A 276 -5.76 -1.29 25.01
CA LEU A 276 -5.92 -2.74 24.97
C LEU A 276 -7.37 -3.15 25.13
N GLN A 277 -7.85 -4.02 24.25
CA GLN A 277 -9.14 -4.69 24.37
C GLN A 277 -9.02 -5.94 25.26
N PRO A 278 -10.11 -6.43 25.84
CA PRO A 278 -10.10 -7.67 26.61
C PRO A 278 -9.50 -8.83 25.79
N GLY A 279 -8.55 -9.56 26.36
CA GLY A 279 -7.85 -10.68 25.72
C GLY A 279 -6.64 -10.29 24.86
N GLN A 280 -6.43 -9.02 24.57
CA GLN A 280 -5.23 -8.59 23.86
C GLN A 280 -4.03 -8.42 24.81
N GLN A 281 -2.84 -8.73 24.27
CA GLN A 281 -1.57 -8.52 24.96
C GLN A 281 -0.71 -7.53 24.18
N ALA A 282 0.23 -6.89 24.87
CA ALA A 282 1.19 -5.98 24.27
C ALA A 282 2.61 -6.51 24.45
N ILE A 283 3.36 -6.55 23.37
CA ILE A 283 4.75 -7.03 23.33
C ILE A 283 5.64 -5.89 22.85
N ILE A 284 6.71 -5.59 23.58
CA ILE A 284 7.80 -4.75 23.09
C ILE A 284 8.80 -5.66 22.41
N VAL A 285 9.15 -5.29 21.16
CA VAL A 285 10.27 -5.88 20.43
C VAL A 285 11.24 -4.76 20.10
N ALA A 286 12.48 -4.93 20.54
CA ALA A 286 13.53 -3.95 20.29
C ALA A 286 14.76 -4.63 19.72
N GLY A 287 15.50 -3.94 18.85
CA GLY A 287 16.67 -4.52 18.20
C GLY A 287 17.70 -3.50 17.78
N ASP A 288 18.95 -3.99 17.76
CA ASP A 288 20.12 -3.28 17.22
C ASP A 288 20.99 -4.24 16.39
N GLY A 289 21.93 -3.70 15.62
CA GLY A 289 22.84 -4.48 14.79
C GLY A 289 22.69 -4.23 13.29
N ALA A 290 23.33 -5.06 12.46
CA ALA A 290 23.31 -4.94 11.00
C ALA A 290 21.95 -5.30 10.41
N TYR A 291 21.24 -6.24 11.02
CA TYR A 291 19.93 -6.71 10.58
C TYR A 291 18.79 -6.06 11.37
N SER A 292 17.66 -5.80 10.71
CA SER A 292 16.47 -5.23 11.34
C SER A 292 15.31 -6.22 11.32
N PHE A 293 14.59 -6.34 12.44
CA PHE A 293 13.39 -7.16 12.56
C PHE A 293 12.17 -6.61 11.78
N LYS A 294 12.23 -5.37 11.31
CA LYS A 294 11.10 -4.71 10.61
C LYS A 294 10.81 -5.29 9.24
N GLY A 295 11.82 -5.90 8.58
CA GLY A 295 11.64 -6.48 7.27
C GLY A 295 11.70 -5.48 6.11
N SER A 296 11.66 -6.01 4.89
CA SER A 296 11.63 -5.24 3.65
C SER A 296 10.22 -4.84 3.21
N ALA A 297 9.22 -5.57 3.67
CA ALA A 297 7.80 -5.31 3.40
C ALA A 297 7.18 -4.28 4.36
N TYR A 298 7.96 -3.76 5.32
CA TYR A 298 7.52 -2.70 6.19
C TYR A 298 7.36 -1.39 5.42
N VAL A 299 6.17 -1.21 4.89
CA VAL A 299 5.66 0.06 4.33
C VAL A 299 4.41 0.39 5.13
N ARG A 300 4.03 1.67 5.23
CA ARG A 300 2.82 2.11 5.95
C ARG A 300 1.61 1.24 5.54
N GLY A 301 1.03 0.53 6.51
CA GLY A 301 -0.03 -0.48 6.30
C GLY A 301 0.48 -1.88 5.93
N GLY A 302 1.81 -2.09 5.85
CA GLY A 302 2.42 -3.38 5.58
C GLY A 302 2.44 -4.33 6.77
N ILE A 303 3.03 -5.49 6.55
CA ILE A 303 3.21 -6.56 7.54
C ILE A 303 4.68 -6.63 7.99
N PHE A 304 4.92 -6.93 9.26
CA PHE A 304 6.25 -7.25 9.78
C PHE A 304 6.58 -8.69 9.40
N ASP A 305 7.22 -8.88 8.25
CA ASP A 305 7.49 -10.18 7.63
C ASP A 305 8.64 -10.95 8.28
N ARG A 306 9.43 -10.31 9.14
CA ARG A 306 10.61 -10.92 9.79
C ARG A 306 10.37 -11.38 11.21
N ILE A 307 9.25 -11.05 11.82
CA ILE A 307 8.90 -11.50 13.17
C ILE A 307 7.52 -12.14 13.19
N GLU A 308 7.40 -13.21 13.99
CA GLU A 308 6.17 -13.95 14.21
C GLU A 308 6.09 -14.37 15.68
N VAL A 309 4.93 -14.22 16.31
CA VAL A 309 4.68 -14.71 17.67
C VAL A 309 3.94 -16.03 17.59
N LEU A 310 4.44 -17.00 18.34
CA LEU A 310 3.90 -18.35 18.39
C LEU A 310 3.54 -18.73 19.82
N GLN A 311 2.38 -19.36 20.00
CA GLN A 311 1.97 -20.00 21.24
C GLN A 311 1.07 -21.20 20.93
N GLU A 312 1.34 -22.35 21.51
CA GLU A 312 0.53 -23.58 21.38
C GLU A 312 0.15 -23.99 19.95
N GLY A 313 1.01 -23.70 18.97
CA GLY A 313 0.77 -23.99 17.54
C GLY A 313 -0.03 -22.93 16.82
N ALA A 314 -0.60 -21.93 17.50
CA ALA A 314 -1.13 -20.73 16.87
C ALA A 314 -0.01 -19.71 16.65
N SER A 315 -0.10 -18.96 15.55
CA SER A 315 0.88 -17.92 15.26
C SER A 315 0.23 -16.65 14.74
N THR A 316 0.92 -15.52 14.92
CA THR A 316 0.49 -14.23 14.38
C THR A 316 1.67 -13.38 13.94
N ARG A 317 1.48 -12.66 12.82
CA ARG A 317 2.36 -11.60 12.36
C ARG A 317 1.69 -10.25 12.55
N PHE A 318 2.49 -9.28 12.94
CA PHE A 318 1.98 -7.94 13.19
C PHE A 318 1.85 -7.13 11.91
N ARG A 319 0.84 -6.27 11.87
CA ARG A 319 0.66 -5.26 10.83
C ARG A 319 0.97 -3.87 11.39
N ASP A 320 1.19 -2.91 10.52
CA ASP A 320 1.44 -1.52 10.93
C ASP A 320 0.35 -0.95 11.85
N LYS A 321 -0.92 -1.34 11.64
CA LYS A 321 -2.03 -0.96 12.54
C LYS A 321 -1.90 -1.46 13.98
N ASN A 322 -1.15 -2.54 14.19
CA ASN A 322 -0.90 -3.16 15.50
C ASN A 322 0.39 -2.64 16.15
N HIS A 323 1.14 -1.78 15.45
CA HIS A 323 2.46 -1.32 15.83
C HIS A 323 2.44 0.15 16.26
N THR A 324 3.27 0.47 17.25
CA THR A 324 3.61 1.84 17.65
C THR A 324 5.12 1.92 17.80
N ARG A 325 5.75 2.82 17.04
CA ARG A 325 7.20 3.07 17.18
C ARG A 325 7.48 3.81 18.46
N LEU A 326 8.47 3.35 19.23
CA LEU A 326 9.00 4.03 20.41
C LEU A 326 10.34 4.68 20.06
N GLY A 327 10.61 5.83 20.68
CA GLY A 327 11.87 6.55 20.51
C GLY A 327 12.99 6.01 21.40
N ALA A 328 12.64 5.61 22.62
CA ALA A 328 13.54 5.05 23.63
C ALA A 328 12.74 4.18 24.61
N LEU A 329 13.42 3.38 25.41
CA LEU A 329 12.88 2.69 26.57
C LEU A 329 13.14 3.55 27.83
N GLU A 330 12.16 3.66 28.71
CA GLU A 330 12.23 4.49 29.92
C GLU A 330 12.98 3.83 31.08
N ALA A 331 13.25 2.51 31.01
CA ALA A 331 13.95 1.78 32.07
C ALA A 331 15.37 2.33 32.26
N ALA A 332 15.73 2.65 33.49
CA ALA A 332 17.08 3.13 33.84
C ALA A 332 18.14 2.11 33.40
N GLY A 333 19.17 2.58 32.68
CA GLY A 333 20.23 1.73 32.13
C GLY A 333 19.86 0.99 30.84
N ALA A 334 18.71 1.26 30.22
CA ALA A 334 18.36 0.69 28.92
C ALA A 334 19.32 1.22 27.82
N PRO A 335 19.81 0.34 26.92
CA PRO A 335 20.67 0.75 25.82
C PRO A 335 19.91 1.60 24.79
N ALA A 336 20.63 2.43 24.05
CA ALA A 336 20.08 3.12 22.89
C ALA A 336 19.97 2.12 21.74
N LEU A 337 18.75 1.66 21.46
CA LEU A 337 18.46 0.68 20.42
C LEU A 337 17.94 1.37 19.17
N ARG A 338 18.36 0.92 17.99
CA ARG A 338 18.01 1.51 16.69
C ARG A 338 16.51 1.37 16.35
N ASP A 339 15.96 0.21 16.65
CA ASP A 339 14.59 -0.14 16.33
C ASP A 339 13.84 -0.59 17.57
N ILE A 340 12.80 0.15 17.99
CA ILE A 340 11.94 -0.20 19.12
C ILE A 340 10.49 -0.12 18.65
N GLY A 341 9.75 -1.21 18.85
CA GLY A 341 8.34 -1.32 18.48
C GLY A 341 7.51 -1.87 19.64
N LEU A 342 6.36 -1.25 19.88
CA LEU A 342 5.30 -1.78 20.73
C LEU A 342 4.24 -2.41 19.84
N PHE A 343 3.97 -3.69 20.03
CA PHE A 343 3.04 -4.49 19.24
C PHE A 343 1.87 -4.94 20.09
N VAL A 344 0.65 -4.74 19.61
CA VAL A 344 -0.58 -5.23 20.25
C VAL A 344 -1.06 -6.44 19.48
N THR A 345 -1.36 -7.55 20.16
CA THR A 345 -1.88 -8.77 19.50
C THR A 345 -3.19 -8.44 18.78
N PRO A 346 -3.39 -8.96 17.55
CA PRO A 346 -4.65 -8.76 16.86
C PRO A 346 -5.79 -9.48 17.59
N PRO A 347 -7.06 -9.02 17.47
CA PRO A 347 -8.19 -9.60 18.20
C PRO A 347 -8.43 -11.08 17.92
N GLU A 348 -7.99 -11.54 16.73
CA GLU A 348 -8.14 -12.91 16.27
C GLU A 348 -7.12 -13.89 16.89
N PHE A 349 -6.10 -13.36 17.57
CA PHE A 349 -5.03 -14.13 18.20
C PHE A 349 -5.02 -13.90 19.72
N THR A 350 -5.41 -14.92 20.48
CA THR A 350 -5.38 -14.89 21.94
C THR A 350 -4.02 -15.40 22.43
N LEU A 351 -3.25 -14.53 23.06
CA LEU A 351 -2.00 -14.88 23.74
C LEU A 351 -2.28 -15.03 25.22
N ASP A 352 -2.05 -16.24 25.78
CA ASP A 352 -2.05 -16.43 27.21
C ASP A 352 -0.71 -15.95 27.81
N PRO A 353 -0.70 -14.86 28.57
CA PRO A 353 0.54 -14.31 29.13
C PRO A 353 1.19 -15.22 30.20
N THR A 354 0.47 -16.21 30.71
CA THR A 354 0.93 -17.10 31.79
C THR A 354 1.61 -18.35 31.25
N GLU A 355 1.40 -18.68 30.00
CA GLU A 355 2.01 -19.83 29.34
C GLU A 355 3.18 -19.40 28.43
N PRO A 356 4.17 -20.26 28.18
CA PRO A 356 5.32 -19.94 27.32
C PRO A 356 4.90 -19.59 25.90
N TRP A 357 5.58 -18.62 25.31
CA TRP A 357 5.43 -18.27 23.90
C TRP A 357 6.80 -17.99 23.26
N GLN A 358 6.85 -17.94 21.96
CA GLN A 358 8.07 -17.74 21.18
C GLN A 358 7.93 -16.54 20.26
N LEU A 359 8.98 -15.69 20.18
CA LEU A 359 9.18 -14.73 19.11
C LEU A 359 10.15 -15.34 18.12
N GLN A 360 9.68 -15.63 16.92
CA GLN A 360 10.48 -16.19 15.85
C GLN A 360 11.00 -15.07 14.95
N LEU A 361 12.32 -15.03 14.72
CA LEU A 361 12.99 -14.11 13.81
C LEU A 361 13.32 -14.84 12.51
N LEU A 362 12.79 -14.33 11.38
CA LEU A 362 13.10 -14.82 10.05
C LEU A 362 14.31 -14.07 9.48
N VAL A 363 15.41 -14.76 9.25
CA VAL A 363 16.61 -14.23 8.62
C VAL A 363 16.65 -14.66 7.16
N GLN A 364 16.82 -13.70 6.26
CA GLN A 364 16.90 -13.94 4.81
C GLN A 364 18.33 -13.73 4.31
N ARG A 365 18.78 -14.57 3.38
CA ARG A 365 20.05 -14.46 2.68
C ARG A 365 19.85 -14.58 1.18
N ALA A 366 20.46 -13.66 0.39
CA ALA A 366 20.45 -13.76 -1.07
C ALA A 366 21.30 -14.94 -1.53
N THR A 367 20.76 -15.82 -2.38
CA THR A 367 21.45 -16.98 -2.96
C THR A 367 21.68 -16.82 -4.45
N GLY A 368 21.06 -15.80 -5.06
CA GLY A 368 21.18 -15.46 -6.47
C GLY A 368 20.58 -14.10 -6.74
N SER A 369 20.44 -13.71 -8.01
CA SER A 369 19.84 -12.42 -8.41
C SER A 369 18.36 -12.30 -8.02
N HIS A 370 17.67 -13.42 -7.87
CA HIS A 370 16.23 -13.49 -7.54
C HIS A 370 15.90 -14.43 -6.40
N ASP A 371 16.85 -15.29 -6.00
CA ASP A 371 16.61 -16.35 -5.03
C ASP A 371 17.16 -15.96 -3.66
N LYS A 372 16.44 -16.39 -2.62
CA LYS A 372 16.81 -16.14 -1.20
C LYS A 372 16.64 -17.42 -0.41
N ALA A 373 17.55 -17.67 0.50
CA ALA A 373 17.39 -18.66 1.55
C ALA A 373 16.88 -18.00 2.83
N PHE A 374 16.18 -18.77 3.65
CA PHE A 374 15.58 -18.29 4.90
C PHE A 374 15.90 -19.25 6.02
N LEU A 375 16.18 -18.70 7.21
CA LEU A 375 16.30 -19.45 8.44
C LEU A 375 15.53 -18.72 9.55
N THR A 376 14.98 -19.49 10.47
CA THR A 376 14.29 -18.98 11.65
C THR A 376 15.15 -19.15 12.88
N PHE A 377 15.14 -18.12 13.74
CA PHE A 377 15.78 -18.13 15.06
C PHE A 377 14.72 -17.82 16.10
N ASP A 378 14.64 -18.64 17.14
CA ASP A 378 13.60 -18.57 18.14
C ASP A 378 14.08 -17.87 19.41
N LEU A 379 13.33 -16.86 19.86
CA LEU A 379 13.46 -16.26 21.17
C LEU A 379 12.33 -16.78 22.06
N ASN A 380 12.65 -17.70 22.94
CA ASN A 380 11.68 -18.27 23.88
C ASN A 380 11.40 -17.31 25.02
N TYR A 381 10.14 -17.04 25.30
CA TYR A 381 9.68 -16.19 26.39
C TYR A 381 8.78 -16.95 27.33
N THR A 382 9.11 -16.88 28.62
CA THR A 382 8.26 -17.37 29.71
C THR A 382 8.19 -16.27 30.75
N LEU A 383 6.99 -15.86 31.12
CA LEU A 383 6.81 -14.83 32.14
C LEU A 383 7.36 -15.35 33.51
N PRO A 384 8.24 -14.60 34.19
CA PRO A 384 8.75 -15.00 35.48
C PRO A 384 7.65 -15.26 36.52
N ASP A 385 7.82 -16.31 37.31
CA ASP A 385 6.85 -16.71 38.34
C ASP A 385 6.57 -15.62 39.39
N ILE A 386 7.46 -14.65 39.55
CA ILE A 386 7.29 -13.51 40.47
C ILE A 386 6.08 -12.63 40.09
N TYR A 387 5.63 -12.65 38.84
CA TYR A 387 4.47 -11.89 38.36
C TYR A 387 3.19 -12.72 38.34
N LEU A 388 3.28 -14.02 38.74
CA LEU A 388 2.17 -14.97 38.67
C LEU A 388 1.59 -15.29 40.06
N LYS A 389 0.27 -15.18 40.15
CA LYS A 389 -0.49 -15.68 41.29
C LYS A 389 -1.06 -17.04 40.93
N ARG A 390 -0.75 -18.04 41.77
CA ARG A 390 -1.25 -19.41 41.61
C ARG A 390 -2.50 -19.59 42.46
N GLU A 391 -3.65 -19.79 41.85
CA GLU A 391 -4.88 -20.17 42.55
C GLU A 391 -5.18 -21.66 42.31
N THR A 392 -5.15 -22.45 43.38
CA THR A 392 -5.51 -23.85 43.32
C THR A 392 -7.05 -23.94 43.37
N ARG A 393 -7.72 -24.21 42.27
CA ARG A 393 -9.15 -24.46 42.26
C ARG A 393 -9.39 -25.92 42.67
N ALA A 394 -10.00 -26.13 43.85
CA ALA A 394 -10.56 -27.43 44.20
C ALA A 394 -11.58 -27.84 43.11
N ALA A 395 -11.50 -29.10 42.68
CA ALA A 395 -12.34 -29.65 41.63
C ALA A 395 -13.82 -29.37 41.91
N ALA A 396 -14.40 -28.43 41.21
CA ALA A 396 -15.84 -28.19 41.22
C ALA A 396 -16.53 -29.34 40.47
N LYS A 397 -17.39 -30.06 41.21
CA LYS A 397 -18.32 -31.07 40.71
C LYS A 397 -19.07 -30.53 39.49
N ALA A 398 -19.03 -31.26 38.37
CA ALA A 398 -19.71 -30.89 37.15
C ALA A 398 -21.18 -30.53 37.38
N PRO A 399 -21.70 -29.44 36.83
CA PRO A 399 -23.13 -29.18 36.80
C PRO A 399 -23.79 -30.15 35.85
N ALA A 400 -24.93 -30.72 36.28
CA ALA A 400 -25.76 -31.59 35.50
C ALA A 400 -26.20 -30.96 34.18
N ALA A 401 -26.19 -31.75 33.14
CA ALA A 401 -26.57 -31.35 31.78
C ALA A 401 -27.98 -30.71 31.77
N ALA A 402 -28.04 -29.49 31.28
CA ALA A 402 -29.29 -28.86 30.86
C ALA A 402 -29.71 -29.43 29.49
N PRO A 403 -31.04 -29.60 29.24
CA PRO A 403 -31.54 -30.24 28.05
C PRO A 403 -31.20 -29.41 26.79
N ALA A 404 -30.85 -30.13 25.72
CA ALA A 404 -30.52 -29.58 24.42
C ALA A 404 -31.65 -28.70 23.87
N PRO A 405 -31.37 -27.54 23.30
CA PRO A 405 -32.32 -26.81 22.50
C PRO A 405 -32.49 -27.48 21.13
N ALA A 406 -33.77 -27.53 20.71
CA ALA A 406 -34.20 -28.12 19.47
C ALA A 406 -33.42 -27.61 18.24
N GLU A 407 -33.13 -28.52 17.33
CA GLU A 407 -32.59 -28.29 16.00
C GLU A 407 -33.43 -27.28 15.22
N THR A 408 -32.90 -26.08 15.07
CA THR A 408 -33.32 -25.17 14.02
C THR A 408 -32.33 -25.32 12.88
N THR A 409 -32.82 -25.89 11.79
CA THR A 409 -32.16 -25.99 10.47
C THR A 409 -31.50 -24.68 10.10
N PRO A 410 -30.19 -24.61 9.83
CA PRO A 410 -29.62 -23.39 9.29
C PRO A 410 -30.04 -23.23 7.85
N ALA A 411 -30.81 -22.18 7.59
CA ALA A 411 -31.02 -21.71 6.22
C ALA A 411 -29.66 -21.36 5.63
N SER A 412 -29.30 -22.05 4.57
CA SER A 412 -28.13 -21.79 3.72
C SER A 412 -28.35 -20.41 3.07
N THR A 413 -27.80 -19.37 3.67
CA THR A 413 -27.52 -18.12 2.95
C THR A 413 -26.14 -18.28 2.35
N ASP A 414 -26.09 -18.52 1.05
CA ASP A 414 -24.96 -18.21 0.18
C ASP A 414 -24.64 -16.72 0.34
N GLU A 415 -23.91 -16.35 1.39
CA GLU A 415 -23.19 -15.10 1.41
C GLU A 415 -21.99 -15.29 0.47
N THR A 416 -22.16 -14.90 -0.79
CA THR A 416 -21.07 -14.63 -1.72
C THR A 416 -20.14 -13.65 -1.01
N GLU A 417 -19.04 -14.15 -0.44
CA GLU A 417 -18.07 -13.32 0.25
C GLU A 417 -17.51 -12.28 -0.72
N GLU A 418 -17.79 -11.00 -0.44
CA GLU A 418 -17.36 -9.89 -1.28
C GLU A 418 -15.84 -9.90 -1.46
N PRO A 419 -15.33 -9.77 -2.70
CA PRO A 419 -13.91 -9.71 -3.00
C PRO A 419 -13.20 -8.64 -2.15
N LEU A 420 -11.95 -8.88 -1.75
CA LEU A 420 -11.16 -7.97 -0.92
C LEU A 420 -11.11 -6.53 -1.48
N TRP A 421 -10.99 -6.39 -2.81
CA TRP A 421 -10.98 -5.09 -3.47
C TRP A 421 -12.29 -4.32 -3.25
N MET A 422 -13.45 -4.99 -3.25
CA MET A 422 -14.75 -4.35 -3.03
C MET A 422 -14.88 -3.81 -1.60
N ARG A 423 -14.33 -4.53 -0.62
CA ARG A 423 -14.25 -4.07 0.78
C ARG A 423 -13.35 -2.83 0.91
N ILE A 424 -12.19 -2.81 0.24
CA ILE A 424 -11.29 -1.65 0.21
C ILE A 424 -12.00 -0.46 -0.43
N TRP A 425 -12.74 -0.65 -1.52
CA TRP A 425 -13.52 0.42 -2.16
C TRP A 425 -14.56 1.01 -1.23
N ARG A 426 -15.27 0.19 -0.45
CA ARG A 426 -16.23 0.65 0.55
C ARG A 426 -15.59 1.45 1.68
N THR A 427 -14.45 1.01 2.18
CA THR A 427 -13.74 1.74 3.25
C THR A 427 -13.17 3.08 2.78
N GLN A 428 -12.89 3.23 1.50
CA GLN A 428 -12.35 4.46 0.91
C GLN A 428 -13.37 5.30 0.14
N THR A 429 -14.66 5.08 0.35
CA THR A 429 -15.74 5.75 -0.39
C THR A 429 -15.62 7.28 -0.38
N ILE A 430 -15.27 7.89 0.76
CA ILE A 430 -15.08 9.34 0.87
C ILE A 430 -13.90 9.80 -0.02
N ASN A 431 -12.76 9.13 0.04
CA ASN A 431 -11.59 9.48 -0.77
C ASN A 431 -11.86 9.29 -2.26
N ILE A 432 -12.59 8.26 -2.64
CA ILE A 432 -13.06 8.02 -4.01
C ILE A 432 -13.98 9.13 -4.46
N GLY A 433 -14.95 9.54 -3.63
CA GLY A 433 -15.87 10.63 -3.93
C GLY A 433 -15.17 11.98 -4.15
N VAL A 434 -14.22 12.33 -3.29
CA VAL A 434 -13.41 13.56 -3.43
C VAL A 434 -12.53 13.50 -4.70
N THR A 435 -11.92 12.34 -5.01
CA THR A 435 -11.14 12.18 -6.25
C THR A 435 -12.02 12.29 -7.48
N ALA A 436 -13.18 11.66 -7.47
CA ALA A 436 -14.15 11.75 -8.58
C ALA A 436 -14.63 13.19 -8.80
N LEU A 437 -14.91 13.93 -7.74
CA LEU A 437 -15.27 15.36 -7.80
C LEU A 437 -14.12 16.18 -8.38
N ALA A 438 -12.88 15.95 -7.94
CA ALA A 438 -11.70 16.64 -8.47
C ALA A 438 -11.52 16.38 -9.98
N LEU A 439 -11.71 15.13 -10.41
CA LEU A 439 -11.66 14.76 -11.83
C LEU A 439 -12.81 15.40 -12.65
N ALA A 440 -14.01 15.46 -12.09
CA ALA A 440 -15.15 16.14 -12.72
C ALA A 440 -14.89 17.65 -12.88
N VAL A 441 -14.34 18.30 -11.86
CA VAL A 441 -13.93 19.72 -11.91
C VAL A 441 -12.85 19.91 -12.99
N LEU A 442 -11.82 19.05 -13.03
CA LEU A 442 -10.79 19.13 -14.06
C LEU A 442 -11.34 18.96 -15.47
N THR A 443 -12.22 17.99 -15.66
CA THR A 443 -12.93 17.77 -16.92
C THR A 443 -13.71 19.02 -17.32
N GLY A 444 -14.44 19.64 -16.40
CA GLY A 444 -15.12 20.91 -16.60
C GLY A 444 -14.17 22.04 -17.01
N ILE A 445 -13.01 22.17 -16.34
CA ILE A 445 -11.97 23.16 -16.69
C ILE A 445 -11.52 22.98 -18.16
N PHE A 446 -11.29 21.73 -18.59
CA PHE A 446 -10.84 21.47 -19.97
C PHE A 446 -11.93 21.68 -21.02
N PHE A 447 -13.15 21.27 -20.77
CA PHE A 447 -14.25 21.52 -21.72
C PHE A 447 -14.60 23.01 -21.82
N PHE A 448 -14.58 23.74 -20.70
CA PHE A 448 -14.88 25.18 -20.68
C PHE A 448 -13.61 26.06 -20.70
N GLN A 449 -12.47 25.54 -21.14
CA GLN A 449 -11.20 26.24 -21.15
C GLN A 449 -11.27 27.61 -21.86
N ASN A 450 -11.98 27.72 -23.01
CA ASN A 450 -12.12 28.93 -23.79
C ASN A 450 -12.84 30.07 -23.04
N VAL A 451 -13.73 29.73 -22.11
CA VAL A 451 -14.41 30.70 -21.24
C VAL A 451 -13.52 31.13 -20.10
N LEU A 452 -12.82 30.15 -19.51
CA LEU A 452 -11.95 30.37 -18.35
C LEU A 452 -10.74 31.26 -18.70
N VAL A 453 -10.04 30.98 -19.83
CA VAL A 453 -8.83 31.70 -20.22
C VAL A 453 -9.11 33.15 -20.64
N ARG A 454 -10.35 33.50 -21.00
CA ARG A 454 -10.74 34.90 -21.27
C ARG A 454 -10.83 35.77 -20.00
N ARG A 455 -10.77 35.14 -18.82
CA ARG A 455 -10.78 35.79 -17.50
C ARG A 455 -9.46 35.47 -16.78
N PRO A 456 -8.34 36.17 -17.07
CA PRO A 456 -7.00 35.77 -16.64
C PRO A 456 -6.84 35.67 -15.12
N GLN A 457 -7.46 36.57 -14.37
CA GLN A 457 -7.43 36.53 -12.91
C GLN A 457 -8.14 35.28 -12.36
N LEU A 458 -9.34 34.96 -12.86
CA LEU A 458 -10.08 33.77 -12.46
C LEU A 458 -9.32 32.49 -12.82
N TYR A 459 -8.76 32.43 -14.03
CA TYR A 459 -7.95 31.31 -14.47
C TYR A 459 -6.75 31.05 -13.55
N THR A 460 -6.00 32.12 -13.22
CA THR A 460 -4.82 32.00 -12.34
C THR A 460 -5.20 31.50 -10.94
N TRP A 461 -6.31 31.98 -10.36
CA TRP A 461 -6.80 31.53 -9.08
C TRP A 461 -7.27 30.07 -9.11
N VAL A 462 -8.08 29.71 -10.10
CA VAL A 462 -8.55 28.32 -10.30
C VAL A 462 -7.38 27.36 -10.43
N ARG A 463 -6.37 27.72 -11.25
CA ARG A 463 -5.19 26.87 -11.44
C ARG A 463 -4.39 26.69 -10.15
N ARG A 464 -4.08 27.78 -9.46
CA ARG A 464 -3.32 27.72 -8.20
C ARG A 464 -4.05 26.96 -7.10
N ALA A 465 -5.35 27.22 -6.94
CA ALA A 465 -6.19 26.51 -5.97
C ALA A 465 -6.25 25.00 -6.28
N TYR A 466 -6.41 24.64 -7.55
CA TYR A 466 -6.44 23.24 -7.96
C TYR A 466 -5.10 22.53 -7.74
N LEU A 467 -3.97 23.16 -8.08
CA LEU A 467 -2.64 22.62 -7.83
C LEU A 467 -2.33 22.47 -6.34
N LEU A 468 -2.76 23.44 -5.51
CA LEU A 468 -2.63 23.35 -4.06
C LEU A 468 -3.45 22.19 -3.48
N PHE A 469 -4.69 22.02 -3.96
CA PHE A 469 -5.52 20.89 -3.60
C PHE A 469 -4.86 19.55 -3.98
N VAL A 470 -4.34 19.43 -5.20
CA VAL A 470 -3.66 18.21 -5.68
C VAL A 470 -2.43 17.91 -4.85
N LEU A 471 -1.62 18.91 -4.49
CA LEU A 471 -0.44 18.71 -3.65
C LEU A 471 -0.80 18.25 -2.24
N VAL A 472 -1.71 18.98 -1.58
CA VAL A 472 -2.03 18.73 -0.16
C VAL A 472 -2.92 17.51 0.00
N TRP A 473 -4.03 17.45 -0.74
CA TRP A 473 -4.98 16.38 -0.56
C TRP A 473 -4.58 15.10 -1.31
N LEU A 474 -4.39 15.17 -2.63
CA LEU A 474 -4.08 14.00 -3.45
C LEU A 474 -2.67 13.47 -3.17
N GLY A 475 -1.68 14.39 -3.04
CA GLY A 475 -0.29 14.04 -2.77
C GLY A 475 -0.03 13.64 -1.32
N TRP A 476 -0.18 14.59 -0.39
CA TRP A 476 0.27 14.39 0.99
C TRP A 476 -0.74 13.68 1.89
N TYR A 477 -2.04 13.83 1.67
CA TYR A 477 -3.05 13.14 2.47
C TYR A 477 -3.36 11.75 1.90
N ALA A 478 -3.76 11.66 0.63
CA ALA A 478 -4.18 10.42 -0.01
C ALA A 478 -3.00 9.56 -0.53
N ASN A 479 -1.77 10.12 -0.59
CA ASN A 479 -0.55 9.49 -1.10
C ASN A 479 -0.72 8.90 -2.52
N ALA A 480 -1.58 9.52 -3.34
CA ALA A 480 -1.96 9.03 -4.66
C ALA A 480 -1.09 9.66 -5.76
N GLN A 481 0.21 9.37 -5.77
CA GLN A 481 1.16 9.78 -6.79
C GLN A 481 1.43 8.62 -7.75
N LEU A 482 1.15 8.82 -9.04
CA LEU A 482 1.53 7.86 -10.08
C LEU A 482 3.05 7.93 -10.34
N SER A 483 3.66 6.78 -10.64
CA SER A 483 5.09 6.61 -10.89
C SER A 483 5.31 5.75 -12.12
N VAL A 484 6.52 5.80 -12.68
CA VAL A 484 6.95 4.89 -13.76
C VAL A 484 6.87 3.43 -13.33
N VAL A 485 7.04 3.14 -12.03
CA VAL A 485 6.89 1.80 -11.47
C VAL A 485 5.53 1.20 -11.81
N ASN A 486 4.45 2.00 -11.73
CA ASN A 486 3.11 1.51 -12.08
C ASN A 486 3.01 1.09 -13.57
N VAL A 487 3.69 1.82 -14.48
CA VAL A 487 3.73 1.47 -15.92
C VAL A 487 4.46 0.15 -16.13
N VAL A 488 5.60 0.00 -15.46
CA VAL A 488 6.42 -1.22 -15.51
C VAL A 488 5.65 -2.41 -14.95
N THR A 489 5.02 -2.25 -13.77
CA THR A 489 4.20 -3.30 -13.13
C THR A 489 3.01 -3.71 -14.01
N PHE A 490 2.33 -2.73 -14.63
CA PHE A 490 1.23 -3.00 -15.55
C PHE A 490 1.69 -3.82 -16.77
N THR A 491 2.82 -3.43 -17.38
CA THR A 491 3.38 -4.15 -18.53
C THR A 491 3.80 -5.57 -18.15
N ASN A 492 4.42 -5.74 -16.99
CA ASN A 492 4.82 -7.06 -16.51
C ASN A 492 3.59 -7.93 -16.22
N ALA A 493 2.54 -7.38 -15.61
CA ALA A 493 1.27 -8.10 -15.40
C ALA A 493 0.65 -8.58 -16.72
N LEU A 494 0.72 -7.78 -17.80
CA LEU A 494 0.25 -8.18 -19.14
C LEU A 494 1.05 -9.37 -19.70
N LEU A 495 2.33 -9.49 -19.36
CA LEU A 495 3.21 -10.56 -19.86
C LEU A 495 3.13 -11.84 -19.01
N SER A 496 2.82 -11.72 -17.71
CA SER A 496 2.85 -12.83 -16.74
C SER A 496 1.49 -13.37 -16.30
N GLY A 497 0.40 -12.85 -16.87
CA GLY A 497 -0.97 -13.17 -16.49
C GLY A 497 -1.67 -12.01 -15.81
N PHE A 498 -2.64 -11.43 -16.49
CA PHE A 498 -3.29 -10.20 -16.06
C PHE A 498 -4.50 -10.48 -15.18
N HIS A 499 -4.51 -9.96 -13.94
CA HIS A 499 -5.64 -10.02 -13.02
C HIS A 499 -6.05 -8.61 -12.56
N TRP A 500 -7.31 -8.26 -12.81
CA TRP A 500 -7.86 -6.93 -12.46
C TRP A 500 -7.84 -6.66 -10.96
N GLU A 501 -7.99 -7.66 -10.12
CA GLU A 501 -8.10 -7.54 -8.66
C GLU A 501 -6.90 -6.86 -8.03
N PHE A 502 -5.71 -7.08 -8.60
CA PHE A 502 -4.48 -6.39 -8.16
C PHE A 502 -4.58 -4.88 -8.30
N PHE A 503 -5.03 -4.42 -9.46
CA PHE A 503 -5.14 -2.99 -9.74
C PHE A 503 -6.30 -2.35 -8.98
N LEU A 504 -7.40 -3.09 -8.78
CA LEU A 504 -8.55 -2.67 -8.00
C LEU A 504 -8.26 -2.58 -6.49
N ALA A 505 -7.23 -3.26 -5.99
CA ALA A 505 -6.82 -3.19 -4.57
C ALA A 505 -6.33 -1.79 -4.15
N ALA A 506 -5.96 -0.91 -5.10
CA ALA A 506 -5.57 0.48 -4.86
C ALA A 506 -6.53 1.45 -5.57
N PRO A 507 -7.73 1.73 -5.05
CA PRO A 507 -8.81 2.41 -5.76
C PRO A 507 -8.43 3.80 -6.29
N LEU A 508 -7.73 4.61 -5.52
CA LEU A 508 -7.32 5.95 -5.94
C LEU A 508 -6.32 5.92 -7.10
N ILE A 509 -5.33 5.02 -7.02
CA ILE A 509 -4.33 4.83 -8.08
C ILE A 509 -5.02 4.30 -9.34
N PHE A 510 -5.95 3.35 -9.22
CA PHE A 510 -6.72 2.81 -10.33
C PHE A 510 -7.55 3.90 -11.04
N ILE A 511 -8.31 4.70 -10.26
CA ILE A 511 -9.12 5.79 -10.79
C ILE A 511 -8.26 6.85 -11.49
N LEU A 512 -7.10 7.20 -10.92
CA LEU A 512 -6.16 8.14 -11.55
C LEU A 512 -5.57 7.58 -12.83
N TRP A 513 -5.23 6.28 -12.89
CA TRP A 513 -4.78 5.64 -14.12
C TRP A 513 -5.86 5.62 -15.19
N ALA A 514 -7.09 5.26 -14.84
CA ALA A 514 -8.24 5.28 -15.74
C ALA A 514 -8.48 6.70 -16.30
N ALA A 515 -8.47 7.71 -15.42
CA ALA A 515 -8.60 9.11 -15.80
C ALA A 515 -7.42 9.58 -16.70
N THR A 516 -6.19 9.12 -16.39
CA THR A 516 -5.01 9.44 -17.19
C THR A 516 -5.11 8.80 -18.58
N ALA A 517 -5.53 7.52 -18.67
CA ALA A 517 -5.73 6.84 -19.95
C ALA A 517 -6.80 7.53 -20.81
N ALA A 518 -7.93 7.90 -20.22
CA ALA A 518 -8.95 8.70 -20.90
C ALA A 518 -8.38 10.08 -21.34
N GLY A 519 -7.66 10.75 -20.45
CA GLY A 519 -7.01 12.03 -20.73
C GLY A 519 -6.00 11.95 -21.88
N LEU A 520 -5.27 10.84 -22.00
CA LEU A 520 -4.32 10.62 -23.11
C LEU A 520 -5.02 10.61 -24.47
N LEU A 521 -6.22 10.02 -24.57
CA LEU A 521 -7.01 9.98 -25.80
C LEU A 521 -7.55 11.35 -26.21
N PHE A 522 -7.95 12.20 -25.24
CA PHE A 522 -8.58 13.49 -25.54
C PHE A 522 -7.59 14.64 -25.61
N TRP A 523 -6.64 14.74 -24.66
CA TRP A 523 -5.74 15.89 -24.50
C TRP A 523 -4.26 15.52 -24.45
N GLY A 524 -3.90 14.24 -24.59
CA GLY A 524 -2.54 13.77 -24.38
C GLY A 524 -2.13 13.76 -22.90
N ARG A 525 -0.82 13.81 -22.61
CA ARG A 525 -0.30 13.71 -21.22
C ARG A 525 -0.64 14.91 -20.30
N GLY A 526 -1.11 16.00 -20.88
CA GLY A 526 -1.28 17.29 -20.21
C GLY A 526 -2.17 17.26 -18.96
N PRO A 527 -3.35 16.59 -18.96
CA PRO A 527 -4.23 16.53 -17.79
C PRO A 527 -3.54 15.96 -16.58
N PHE A 528 -2.77 14.89 -16.72
CA PHE A 528 -2.03 14.33 -15.59
C PHE A 528 -0.79 15.17 -15.26
N CYS A 529 0.13 15.36 -16.20
CA CYS A 529 1.40 16.04 -15.94
C CYS A 529 1.25 17.51 -15.54
N GLY A 530 0.22 18.19 -16.04
CA GLY A 530 -0.01 19.60 -15.78
C GLY A 530 -0.92 19.91 -14.60
N TRP A 531 -1.82 18.98 -14.23
CA TRP A 531 -2.88 19.26 -13.27
C TRP A 531 -3.00 18.24 -12.14
N LEU A 532 -2.86 16.94 -12.41
CA LEU A 532 -3.09 15.87 -11.43
C LEU A 532 -1.83 15.35 -10.74
N CYS A 533 -0.62 15.65 -11.27
CA CYS A 533 0.62 15.19 -10.68
C CYS A 533 1.00 16.02 -9.45
N PRO A 534 1.01 15.46 -8.22
CA PRO A 534 1.37 16.19 -6.99
C PRO A 534 2.78 16.76 -7.03
N PHE A 535 3.78 16.01 -7.53
CA PHE A 535 5.14 16.52 -7.64
C PHE A 535 5.27 17.63 -8.70
N GLY A 536 4.49 17.55 -9.79
CA GLY A 536 4.39 18.64 -10.77
C GLY A 536 3.77 19.89 -10.16
N ALA A 537 2.75 19.74 -9.32
CA ALA A 537 2.14 20.84 -8.57
C ALA A 537 3.15 21.46 -7.59
N LEU A 538 3.92 20.65 -6.85
CA LEU A 538 4.96 21.12 -5.94
C LEU A 538 5.99 21.99 -6.67
N GLN A 539 6.52 21.55 -7.82
CA GLN A 539 7.49 22.33 -8.60
C GLN A 539 6.91 23.67 -9.12
N GLU A 540 5.65 23.68 -9.58
CA GLU A 540 5.04 24.91 -10.09
C GLU A 540 4.73 25.91 -8.96
N LEU A 541 4.24 25.41 -7.82
CA LEU A 541 3.93 26.26 -6.66
C LEU A 541 5.22 26.84 -6.04
N THR A 542 6.29 26.04 -5.93
CA THR A 542 7.59 26.54 -5.43
C THR A 542 8.23 27.54 -6.39
N ASN A 543 8.14 27.33 -7.71
CA ASN A 543 8.61 28.30 -8.69
C ASN A 543 7.75 29.58 -8.70
N THR A 544 6.43 29.47 -8.47
CA THR A 544 5.55 30.64 -8.31
C THR A 544 5.98 31.49 -7.10
N LEU A 545 6.33 30.83 -5.98
CA LEU A 545 6.87 31.51 -4.80
C LEU A 545 8.23 32.15 -5.12
N ALA A 546 9.11 31.45 -5.84
CA ALA A 546 10.41 31.99 -6.26
C ALA A 546 10.25 33.24 -7.13
N LYS A 547 9.30 33.25 -8.07
CA LYS A 547 8.97 34.44 -8.88
C LYS A 547 8.44 35.59 -8.03
N TRP A 548 7.64 35.31 -7.01
CA TRP A 548 7.17 36.33 -6.05
C TRP A 548 8.30 36.89 -5.22
N LEU A 549 9.31 36.08 -4.88
CA LEU A 549 10.54 36.49 -4.19
C LEU A 549 11.59 37.12 -5.13
N ASN A 550 11.26 37.39 -6.40
CA ASN A 550 12.15 37.95 -7.41
C ASN A 550 13.41 37.07 -7.71
N VAL A 551 13.33 35.77 -7.53
CA VAL A 551 14.42 34.84 -7.92
C VAL A 551 14.58 34.90 -9.44
N PRO A 552 15.80 35.08 -10.00
CA PRO A 552 16.02 35.17 -11.44
C PRO A 552 15.64 33.89 -12.14
N GLN A 553 14.83 34.00 -13.21
CA GLN A 553 14.40 32.85 -13.99
C GLN A 553 15.33 32.64 -15.18
N ILE A 554 15.88 31.45 -15.31
CA ILE A 554 16.82 31.08 -16.37
C ILE A 554 16.04 30.46 -17.54
N THR A 555 16.11 31.08 -18.72
CA THR A 555 15.59 30.49 -19.94
C THR A 555 16.68 29.67 -20.61
N VAL A 556 16.43 28.36 -20.77
CA VAL A 556 17.38 27.46 -21.44
C VAL A 556 17.39 27.80 -22.94
N PRO A 557 18.58 28.01 -23.57
CA PRO A 557 18.67 28.22 -25.00
C PRO A 557 18.04 27.07 -25.78
N TRP A 558 17.32 27.38 -26.89
CA TRP A 558 16.53 26.37 -27.58
C TRP A 558 17.36 25.17 -28.05
N GLY A 559 18.53 25.39 -28.65
CA GLY A 559 19.40 24.29 -29.09
C GLY A 559 19.92 23.39 -27.97
N LEU A 560 20.05 23.90 -26.74
CA LEU A 560 20.36 23.08 -25.56
C LEU A 560 19.12 22.34 -25.09
N HIS A 561 17.97 23.01 -25.08
CA HIS A 561 16.69 22.41 -24.69
C HIS A 561 16.36 21.17 -25.54
N GLU A 562 16.55 21.26 -26.86
CA GLU A 562 16.32 20.13 -27.80
C GLU A 562 17.25 18.95 -27.53
N ARG A 563 18.46 19.19 -27.01
CA ARG A 563 19.41 18.12 -26.66
C ARG A 563 19.14 17.50 -25.29
N LEU A 564 18.50 18.23 -24.39
CA LEU A 564 18.25 17.77 -23.02
C LEU A 564 16.92 17.01 -22.87
N TRP A 565 15.84 17.41 -23.54
CA TRP A 565 14.55 16.77 -23.33
C TRP A 565 14.47 15.29 -23.77
N PRO A 566 15.29 14.76 -24.70
CA PRO A 566 15.33 13.33 -25.00
C PRO A 566 15.86 12.46 -23.84
N ILE A 567 16.61 13.03 -22.89
CA ILE A 567 17.20 12.30 -21.77
C ILE A 567 16.15 11.54 -20.99
N LYS A 568 14.98 12.12 -20.71
CA LYS A 568 13.91 11.43 -19.98
C LYS A 568 13.36 10.20 -20.74
N TYR A 569 13.39 10.20 -22.09
CA TYR A 569 13.00 9.03 -22.89
C TYR A 569 14.05 7.94 -22.82
N ILE A 570 15.33 8.31 -22.80
CA ILE A 570 16.44 7.36 -22.62
C ILE A 570 16.33 6.71 -21.23
N ILE A 571 16.09 7.51 -20.19
CA ILE A 571 15.86 7.00 -18.82
C ILE A 571 14.67 6.05 -18.79
N PHE A 572 13.54 6.43 -19.39
CA PHE A 572 12.35 5.58 -19.44
C PHE A 572 12.61 4.26 -20.18
N LEU A 573 13.22 4.30 -21.37
CA LEU A 573 13.53 3.10 -22.15
C LEU A 573 14.53 2.20 -21.43
N GLY A 574 15.52 2.80 -20.75
CA GLY A 574 16.48 2.05 -19.93
C GLY A 574 15.78 1.34 -18.75
N LEU A 575 14.90 2.04 -18.02
CA LEU A 575 14.10 1.46 -16.94
C LEU A 575 13.16 0.37 -17.45
N PHE A 576 12.51 0.63 -18.60
CA PHE A 576 11.62 -0.34 -19.23
C PHE A 576 12.36 -1.61 -19.66
N GLY A 577 13.51 -1.47 -20.33
CA GLY A 577 14.37 -2.60 -20.70
C GLY A 577 14.87 -3.37 -19.47
N LEU A 578 15.29 -2.64 -18.42
CA LEU A 578 15.73 -3.25 -17.16
C LEU A 578 14.59 -4.03 -16.48
N SER A 579 13.34 -3.56 -16.58
CA SER A 579 12.18 -4.23 -16.01
C SER A 579 11.83 -5.55 -16.68
N LEU A 580 12.14 -5.69 -17.96
CA LEU A 580 11.99 -6.96 -18.69
C LEU A 580 13.03 -7.99 -18.24
N TYR A 581 14.19 -7.53 -17.73
CA TYR A 581 15.21 -8.39 -17.15
C TYR A 581 14.95 -8.67 -15.67
N SER A 582 14.68 -7.62 -14.85
CA SER A 582 14.43 -7.73 -13.42
C SER A 582 13.58 -6.57 -12.89
N VAL A 583 12.39 -6.88 -12.40
CA VAL A 583 11.50 -5.87 -11.79
C VAL A 583 12.14 -5.24 -10.55
N ALA A 584 12.82 -6.03 -9.72
CA ALA A 584 13.45 -5.54 -8.49
C ALA A 584 14.57 -4.52 -8.77
N LEU A 585 15.40 -4.76 -9.80
CA LEU A 585 16.41 -3.78 -10.23
C LEU A 585 15.77 -2.53 -10.83
N ALA A 586 14.70 -2.69 -11.61
CA ALA A 586 13.97 -1.55 -12.15
C ALA A 586 13.36 -0.68 -11.05
N GLU A 587 12.83 -1.26 -9.97
CA GLU A 587 12.34 -0.52 -8.80
C GLU A 587 13.44 0.24 -8.07
N GLN A 588 14.63 -0.33 -7.93
CA GLN A 588 15.78 0.37 -7.35
C GLN A 588 16.22 1.57 -8.19
N VAL A 589 16.31 1.40 -9.51
CA VAL A 589 16.69 2.48 -10.42
C VAL A 589 15.56 3.52 -10.59
N ALA A 590 14.30 3.13 -10.38
CA ALA A 590 13.15 4.04 -10.37
C ALA A 590 13.20 5.09 -9.23
N GLU A 591 14.12 4.95 -8.26
CA GLU A 591 14.43 6.00 -7.27
C GLU A 591 14.96 7.31 -7.90
N ILE A 592 15.25 7.32 -9.21
CA ILE A 592 15.47 8.55 -9.99
C ILE A 592 14.23 9.47 -9.93
N GLU A 593 13.02 8.93 -9.68
CA GLU A 593 11.81 9.70 -9.40
C GLU A 593 11.78 10.13 -7.92
N PRO A 594 11.85 11.44 -7.61
CA PRO A 594 11.84 11.92 -6.22
C PRO A 594 10.44 11.83 -5.57
N PHE A 595 9.47 11.18 -6.22
CA PHE A 595 8.06 11.13 -5.81
C PHE A 595 7.89 10.46 -4.46
N LYS A 596 8.58 9.33 -4.23
CA LYS A 596 8.56 8.62 -2.96
C LYS A 596 9.08 9.50 -1.81
N THR A 597 10.18 10.20 -2.04
CA THR A 597 10.79 11.07 -1.02
C THR A 597 9.95 12.32 -0.74
N ALA A 598 9.51 13.05 -1.80
CA ALA A 598 8.86 14.35 -1.64
C ALA A 598 7.36 14.24 -1.33
N ILE A 599 6.66 13.23 -1.85
CA ILE A 599 5.21 13.12 -1.74
C ILE A 599 4.82 12.07 -0.72
N ILE A 600 5.27 10.81 -0.86
CA ILE A 600 4.83 9.71 0.00
C ILE A 600 5.46 9.83 1.40
N LEU A 601 6.78 10.01 1.48
CA LEU A 601 7.52 10.09 2.74
C LEU A 601 7.68 11.53 3.28
N LYS A 602 7.20 12.55 2.57
CA LYS A 602 7.20 13.96 3.02
C LYS A 602 8.56 14.40 3.55
N PHE A 603 9.63 14.02 2.84
CA PHE A 603 11.05 14.24 3.18
C PHE A 603 11.55 13.52 4.46
N ALA A 604 10.74 12.65 5.10
CA ALA A 604 11.17 11.83 6.21
C ALA A 604 11.89 10.56 5.71
N ARG A 605 13.14 10.73 5.22
CA ARG A 605 13.96 9.66 4.64
C ARG A 605 15.46 9.93 4.91
N SER A 606 16.33 8.94 4.62
CA SER A 606 17.77 9.10 4.74
C SER A 606 18.29 10.26 3.88
N TRP A 607 19.27 11.00 4.40
CA TRP A 607 19.71 12.30 3.88
C TRP A 607 20.10 12.34 2.38
N PRO A 608 20.69 11.28 1.74
CA PRO A 608 21.04 11.37 0.33
C PRO A 608 19.84 11.54 -0.59
N PHE A 609 18.73 10.83 -0.30
CA PHE A 609 17.49 10.93 -1.08
C PHE A 609 16.78 12.27 -0.86
N VAL A 610 16.85 12.79 0.37
CA VAL A 610 16.30 14.12 0.69
C VAL A 610 17.11 15.20 -0.02
N LEU A 611 18.45 15.11 0.02
CA LEU A 611 19.33 16.04 -0.68
C LEU A 611 19.05 16.04 -2.19
N TYR A 612 18.91 14.87 -2.80
CA TYR A 612 18.55 14.74 -4.22
C TYR A 612 17.23 15.43 -4.56
N ALA A 613 16.17 15.16 -3.78
CA ALA A 613 14.85 15.75 -4.00
C ALA A 613 14.89 17.28 -3.80
N VAL A 614 15.58 17.77 -2.77
CA VAL A 614 15.75 19.20 -2.50
C VAL A 614 16.58 19.88 -3.57
N ALA A 615 17.65 19.24 -4.06
CA ALA A 615 18.47 19.78 -5.15
C ALA A 615 17.65 19.95 -6.44
N LEU A 616 16.81 18.96 -6.80
CA LEU A 616 15.92 19.07 -7.96
C LEU A 616 14.88 20.17 -7.81
N LEU A 617 14.31 20.34 -6.62
CA LEU A 617 13.40 21.45 -6.33
C LEU A 617 14.14 22.79 -6.34
N GLY A 618 15.39 22.86 -5.81
CA GLY A 618 16.25 24.01 -5.85
C GLY A 618 16.55 24.49 -7.28
N ILE A 619 16.93 23.58 -8.17
CA ILE A 619 17.08 23.89 -9.60
C ILE A 619 15.74 24.37 -10.20
N GLY A 620 14.63 23.79 -9.76
CA GLY A 620 13.28 24.17 -10.14
C GLY A 620 12.88 25.61 -9.76
N LEU A 621 13.55 26.25 -8.80
CA LEU A 621 13.34 27.68 -8.48
C LEU A 621 13.83 28.61 -9.59
N PHE A 622 14.88 28.21 -10.30
CA PHE A 622 15.50 28.98 -11.41
C PHE A 622 14.97 28.55 -12.78
N ILE A 623 14.70 27.25 -12.96
CA ILE A 623 14.18 26.68 -14.23
C ILE A 623 12.86 25.98 -13.92
N GLU A 624 11.76 26.59 -14.33
CA GLU A 624 10.42 26.08 -14.04
C GLU A 624 10.24 24.64 -14.53
N ARG A 625 9.77 23.76 -13.61
CA ARG A 625 9.51 22.34 -13.87
C ARG A 625 10.71 21.55 -14.44
N PHE A 626 11.93 21.86 -13.98
CA PHE A 626 13.18 21.26 -14.48
C PHE A 626 13.12 19.74 -14.55
N PHE A 627 12.75 19.07 -13.45
CA PHE A 627 12.66 17.59 -13.43
C PHE A 627 11.64 17.06 -14.46
N CYS A 628 10.44 17.65 -14.52
CA CYS A 628 9.40 17.25 -15.46
C CYS A 628 9.81 17.43 -16.93
N ARG A 629 10.68 18.41 -17.22
CA ARG A 629 11.15 18.71 -18.58
C ARG A 629 12.18 17.73 -19.06
N TYR A 630 13.14 17.34 -18.22
CA TYR A 630 14.36 16.68 -18.67
C TYR A 630 14.59 15.29 -18.09
N LEU A 631 14.08 14.99 -16.88
CA LEU A 631 14.44 13.77 -16.15
C LEU A 631 13.28 12.82 -15.86
N CYS A 632 12.02 13.27 -15.92
CA CYS A 632 10.86 12.48 -15.49
C CYS A 632 10.54 11.30 -16.42
N PRO A 633 10.83 10.03 -16.03
CA PRO A 633 10.53 8.88 -16.89
C PRO A 633 9.03 8.62 -17.04
N LEU A 634 8.21 8.86 -16.00
CA LEU A 634 6.75 8.80 -16.13
C LEU A 634 6.24 9.78 -17.18
N GLY A 635 6.80 11.00 -17.21
CA GLY A 635 6.44 11.99 -18.22
C GLY A 635 6.78 11.54 -19.65
N ALA A 636 7.86 10.79 -19.84
CA ALA A 636 8.21 10.17 -21.11
C ALA A 636 7.26 9.00 -21.46
N ALA A 637 6.96 8.12 -20.48
CA ALA A 637 6.03 7.01 -20.63
C ALA A 637 4.65 7.46 -21.13
N LEU A 638 4.12 8.56 -20.56
CA LEU A 638 2.82 9.13 -20.95
C LEU A 638 2.87 9.93 -22.27
N ALA A 639 4.03 10.47 -22.65
CA ALA A 639 4.19 11.22 -23.88
C ALA A 639 4.06 10.34 -25.13
N ILE A 640 4.53 9.09 -25.07
CA ILE A 640 4.51 8.16 -26.20
C ILE A 640 3.07 7.87 -26.66
N PRO A 641 2.16 7.33 -25.82
CA PRO A 641 0.76 7.10 -26.20
C PRO A 641 -0.02 8.42 -26.37
N GLY A 642 0.34 9.47 -25.67
CA GLY A 642 -0.30 10.78 -25.77
C GLY A 642 -0.21 11.44 -27.13
N ARG A 643 0.64 10.91 -28.05
CA ARG A 643 0.72 11.33 -29.45
C ARG A 643 -0.54 10.97 -30.26
N ILE A 644 -1.27 9.93 -29.83
CA ILE A 644 -2.45 9.38 -30.54
C ILE A 644 -3.74 10.16 -30.20
N ARG A 645 -3.64 11.33 -29.55
CA ARG A 645 -4.82 12.11 -29.16
C ARG A 645 -5.75 12.40 -30.34
N THR A 646 -7.07 12.40 -30.05
CA THR A 646 -8.13 12.57 -31.07
C THR A 646 -8.43 14.02 -31.38
N PHE A 647 -8.16 14.96 -30.48
CA PHE A 647 -8.55 16.37 -30.63
C PHE A 647 -7.39 17.32 -30.41
N GLU A 648 -7.40 18.42 -31.23
CA GLU A 648 -6.48 19.55 -31.07
C GLU A 648 -7.21 20.74 -30.45
N TRP A 649 -7.03 20.92 -29.13
CA TRP A 649 -7.72 21.96 -28.36
C TRP A 649 -6.95 23.29 -28.29
N LEU A 650 -5.64 23.30 -28.51
CA LEU A 650 -4.78 24.46 -28.39
C LEU A 650 -4.73 25.21 -29.71
N ARG A 651 -5.24 26.44 -29.72
CA ARG A 651 -5.36 27.29 -30.90
C ARG A 651 -4.12 28.14 -31.10
N ARG A 652 -3.78 28.42 -32.38
CA ARG A 652 -2.67 29.29 -32.79
C ARG A 652 -3.13 30.17 -33.94
N TRP A 653 -2.59 31.40 -33.98
CA TRP A 653 -2.75 32.29 -35.11
C TRP A 653 -1.69 32.00 -36.18
N LYS A 654 -1.91 32.42 -37.41
CA LYS A 654 -0.94 32.27 -38.53
C LYS A 654 0.37 33.01 -38.28
N GLU A 655 0.31 34.10 -37.54
CA GLU A 655 1.46 34.96 -37.21
C GLU A 655 2.30 34.41 -36.03
N CYS A 656 1.88 33.33 -35.42
CA CYS A 656 2.65 32.67 -34.36
C CYS A 656 3.89 31.99 -34.94
N GLY A 657 5.07 32.33 -34.40
CA GLY A 657 6.37 31.86 -34.88
C GLY A 657 7.08 32.90 -35.74
N SER A 658 6.40 33.50 -36.72
CA SER A 658 6.97 34.55 -37.54
C SER A 658 5.90 35.62 -37.84
N PRO A 659 6.02 36.84 -37.34
CA PRO A 659 7.15 37.37 -36.55
C PRO A 659 7.02 37.16 -35.00
N CYS A 660 5.88 36.65 -34.48
CA CYS A 660 5.59 36.65 -33.06
C CYS A 660 6.05 35.36 -32.36
N GLN A 661 7.01 35.46 -31.41
CA GLN A 661 7.51 34.35 -30.59
C GLN A 661 7.12 34.46 -29.10
N ARG A 662 6.19 35.34 -28.72
CA ARG A 662 5.87 35.64 -27.34
C ARG A 662 5.44 34.41 -26.56
N CYS A 663 4.50 33.61 -27.05
CA CYS A 663 4.03 32.39 -26.39
C CYS A 663 5.13 31.31 -26.25
N ALA A 664 6.09 31.26 -27.18
CA ALA A 664 7.23 30.35 -27.10
C ALA A 664 8.16 30.75 -25.94
N LYS A 665 8.44 32.05 -25.78
CA LYS A 665 9.29 32.60 -24.71
C LYS A 665 8.62 32.49 -23.32
N GLU A 666 7.31 32.66 -23.24
CA GLU A 666 6.55 32.62 -22.00
C GLU A 666 6.06 31.21 -21.64
N CYS A 667 6.33 30.18 -22.48
CA CYS A 667 5.93 28.80 -22.19
C CYS A 667 6.74 28.20 -21.02
N PRO A 668 6.11 27.81 -19.90
CA PRO A 668 6.81 27.34 -18.70
C PRO A 668 7.64 26.07 -18.90
N VAL A 669 7.32 25.26 -19.91
CA VAL A 669 8.05 24.04 -20.26
C VAL A 669 8.72 24.11 -21.62
N GLN A 670 8.73 25.28 -22.27
CA GLN A 670 9.29 25.51 -23.62
C GLN A 670 8.81 24.46 -24.65
N SER A 671 7.54 24.05 -24.59
CA SER A 671 6.96 23.08 -25.54
C SER A 671 6.53 23.72 -26.88
N ILE A 672 6.68 25.04 -27.03
CA ILE A 672 6.34 25.79 -28.25
C ILE A 672 7.62 26.09 -29.00
N HIS A 673 7.74 25.55 -30.21
CA HIS A 673 8.87 25.83 -31.05
C HIS A 673 8.93 27.32 -31.48
N PRO A 674 10.13 27.92 -31.68
CA PRO A 674 10.25 29.30 -32.17
C PRO A 674 9.48 29.57 -33.45
N GLU A 675 9.29 28.56 -34.31
CA GLU A 675 8.47 28.61 -35.54
C GLU A 675 6.96 28.64 -35.26
N GLY A 676 6.51 28.52 -33.99
CA GLY A 676 5.12 28.68 -33.59
C GLY A 676 4.33 27.40 -33.38
N HIS A 677 4.80 26.21 -33.76
CA HIS A 677 4.11 24.95 -33.52
C HIS A 677 4.31 24.46 -32.08
N ILE A 678 3.29 23.76 -31.57
CA ILE A 678 3.32 23.19 -30.20
C ILE A 678 3.80 21.75 -30.28
N ASN A 679 4.89 21.42 -29.58
CA ASN A 679 5.28 20.04 -29.34
C ASN A 679 4.36 19.41 -28.29
N VAL A 680 3.45 18.57 -28.73
CA VAL A 680 2.41 17.97 -27.93
C VAL A 680 2.98 17.01 -26.89
N ASN A 681 4.05 16.30 -27.26
CA ASN A 681 4.68 15.34 -26.36
C ASN A 681 5.33 16.04 -25.16
N GLU A 682 5.67 17.32 -25.28
CA GLU A 682 6.27 18.13 -24.23
C GLU A 682 5.27 19.05 -23.51
N CYS A 683 4.11 19.28 -24.11
CA CYS A 683 3.08 20.15 -23.56
C CYS A 683 2.44 19.54 -22.31
N ILE A 684 2.33 20.35 -21.23
CA ILE A 684 1.66 20.00 -19.97
C ILE A 684 0.23 20.54 -19.89
N TYR A 685 -0.27 21.11 -20.97
CA TYR A 685 -1.62 21.67 -21.04
C TYR A 685 -1.92 22.73 -19.96
N CYS A 686 -0.94 23.57 -19.64
CA CYS A 686 -1.10 24.63 -18.66
C CYS A 686 -2.03 25.78 -19.13
N MET A 687 -2.40 25.82 -20.42
CA MET A 687 -3.28 26.83 -21.06
C MET A 687 -2.75 28.28 -21.03
N HIS A 688 -1.56 28.56 -20.53
CA HIS A 688 -1.01 29.93 -20.50
C HIS A 688 -0.91 30.55 -21.91
N CYS A 689 -0.54 29.75 -22.92
CA CYS A 689 -0.54 30.20 -24.31
C CYS A 689 -1.95 30.52 -24.86
N GLN A 690 -3.00 29.92 -24.29
CA GLN A 690 -4.39 30.22 -24.65
C GLN A 690 -4.90 31.49 -23.97
N GLU A 691 -4.46 31.76 -22.75
CA GLU A 691 -4.66 33.06 -22.10
C GLU A 691 -4.11 34.18 -22.99
N LEU A 692 -2.82 34.06 -23.38
CA LEU A 692 -2.18 35.00 -24.31
C LEU A 692 -2.86 35.08 -25.66
N TYR A 693 -3.42 33.99 -26.17
CA TYR A 693 -4.11 33.94 -27.47
C TYR A 693 -5.33 34.85 -27.52
N TYR A 694 -6.04 35.03 -26.41
CA TYR A 694 -7.22 35.89 -26.31
C TYR A 694 -6.93 37.28 -25.76
N ASP A 695 -5.70 37.57 -25.34
CA ASP A 695 -5.31 38.85 -24.73
C ASP A 695 -5.14 39.91 -25.85
N ASP A 696 -6.02 40.92 -25.85
CA ASP A 696 -6.04 41.99 -26.85
C ASP A 696 -5.04 43.13 -26.56
N GLN A 697 -4.30 43.04 -25.42
CA GLN A 697 -3.21 43.96 -25.11
C GLN A 697 -1.84 43.35 -25.38
N ARG A 698 -1.71 42.02 -25.31
CA ARG A 698 -0.43 41.33 -25.40
C ARG A 698 -0.24 40.55 -26.71
N CYS A 699 -1.30 39.99 -27.29
CA CYS A 699 -1.23 39.25 -28.55
C CYS A 699 -1.24 40.19 -29.75
N PRO A 700 -0.20 40.23 -30.62
CA PRO A 700 -0.15 41.15 -31.80
C PRO A 700 -1.34 41.01 -32.73
N HIS A 701 -1.84 39.78 -32.95
CA HIS A 701 -3.03 39.55 -33.78
C HIS A 701 -4.27 40.19 -33.13
N MET A 702 -4.49 39.96 -31.84
CA MET A 702 -5.65 40.50 -31.12
C MET A 702 -5.58 42.03 -30.98
N ILE A 703 -4.37 42.60 -30.83
CA ILE A 703 -4.15 44.03 -30.85
C ILE A 703 -4.64 44.60 -32.22
N GLN A 704 -4.28 43.98 -33.34
CA GLN A 704 -4.75 44.42 -34.64
C GLN A 704 -6.27 44.29 -34.77
N VAL A 705 -6.87 43.21 -34.26
CA VAL A 705 -8.33 43.02 -34.25
C VAL A 705 -9.00 44.12 -33.39
N ARG A 706 -8.46 44.45 -32.23
CA ARG A 706 -8.95 45.54 -31.36
C ARG A 706 -8.87 46.88 -32.09
N LEU A 707 -7.71 47.22 -32.66
CA LEU A 707 -7.53 48.47 -33.39
C LEU A 707 -8.48 48.58 -34.59
N LYS A 708 -8.70 47.51 -35.31
CA LYS A 708 -9.69 47.47 -36.43
C LYS A 708 -11.11 47.69 -35.90
N ARG A 709 -11.48 47.10 -34.79
CA ARG A 709 -12.79 47.29 -34.15
C ARG A 709 -12.98 48.72 -33.66
N GLU A 710 -12.00 49.26 -32.95
CA GLU A 710 -12.00 50.68 -32.48
C GLU A 710 -12.14 51.66 -33.64
N LYS A 711 -11.37 51.41 -34.72
CA LYS A 711 -11.48 52.21 -35.95
C LYS A 711 -12.87 52.12 -36.59
N PHE A 712 -13.46 50.93 -36.64
CA PHE A 712 -14.79 50.73 -37.16
C PHE A 712 -15.86 51.40 -36.27
N GLU A 713 -15.75 51.29 -34.98
CA GLU A 713 -16.64 51.91 -33.99
C GLU A 713 -16.53 53.47 -34.07
N ALA A 714 -15.32 54.01 -34.22
CA ALA A 714 -15.10 55.42 -34.45
C ALA A 714 -15.73 55.92 -35.76
N MET A 715 -15.62 55.13 -36.85
CA MET A 715 -16.26 55.46 -38.14
C MET A 715 -17.78 55.31 -38.14
N SER A 716 -18.31 54.47 -37.28
CA SER A 716 -19.75 54.22 -37.15
C SER A 716 -20.41 55.13 -36.10
N SER A 717 -19.65 55.93 -35.33
CA SER A 717 -20.19 56.89 -34.36
C SER A 717 -21.06 57.95 -35.04
N PRO A 718 -22.15 58.41 -34.42
CA PRO A 718 -23.06 59.39 -35.01
C PRO A 718 -22.36 60.68 -35.41
N THR A 719 -21.35 61.11 -34.66
CA THR A 719 -20.54 62.31 -34.97
C THR A 719 -19.74 62.19 -36.26
N MET A 720 -19.13 61.03 -36.54
CA MET A 720 -18.41 60.79 -37.79
C MET A 720 -19.33 60.58 -39.00
N ARG A 721 -20.52 59.97 -38.77
CA ARG A 721 -21.57 59.88 -39.83
C ARG A 721 -22.07 61.25 -40.18
N ALA A 722 -22.26 62.19 -39.25
CA ALA A 722 -22.62 63.56 -39.48
C ALA A 722 -21.53 64.33 -40.24
N ALA A 723 -20.25 64.15 -39.89
CA ALA A 723 -19.11 64.76 -40.58
C ALA A 723 -18.89 64.25 -42.04
N LYS A 724 -19.18 62.92 -42.31
CA LYS A 724 -19.13 62.38 -43.68
C LYS A 724 -20.35 62.71 -44.54
N ALA A 725 -21.48 63.10 -43.93
CA ALA A 725 -22.70 63.43 -44.65
C ALA A 725 -22.66 64.82 -45.34
N GLY A 726 -21.59 65.58 -45.20
CA GLY A 726 -21.44 66.90 -45.77
C GLY A 726 -22.64 67.81 -45.56
N PRO A 727 -22.55 69.05 -45.65
CA PRO A 727 -23.72 69.93 -45.59
C PRO A 727 -24.74 69.57 -46.67
N LYS A 728 -25.93 69.10 -46.20
CA LYS A 728 -27.02 68.84 -47.11
C LYS A 728 -27.43 70.20 -47.73
N THR A 729 -27.07 70.41 -49.00
CA THR A 729 -27.51 71.54 -49.75
C THR A 729 -28.99 71.30 -50.11
N LEU A 730 -29.87 71.93 -49.41
CA LEU A 730 -31.26 72.03 -49.81
C LEU A 730 -31.36 73.10 -50.94
N ILE A 731 -31.75 72.65 -52.14
CA ILE A 731 -32.08 73.57 -53.22
C ILE A 731 -33.55 73.93 -53.02
N THR A 732 -33.82 75.14 -52.65
CA THR A 732 -35.17 75.71 -52.59
C THR A 732 -35.62 75.99 -54.05
N HIS A 733 -36.93 75.95 -54.29
CA HIS A 733 -37.58 76.18 -55.61
C HIS A 733 -37.23 77.56 -56.22
N ALA A 734 -36.45 78.41 -55.57
CA ALA A 734 -36.03 79.71 -56.01
C ALA A 734 -34.55 79.81 -56.41
N GLY A 735 -33.83 78.70 -56.52
CA GLY A 735 -32.43 78.68 -57.01
C GLY A 735 -31.36 79.24 -56.07
N GLN A 736 -31.63 79.56 -54.86
CA GLN A 736 -30.63 80.05 -53.86
C GLN A 736 -30.05 78.90 -53.07
N ARG A 737 -28.72 78.84 -52.98
CA ARG A 737 -27.99 77.90 -52.12
C ARG A 737 -27.86 78.45 -50.68
N LEU A 738 -28.51 77.86 -49.69
CA LEU A 738 -28.34 78.15 -48.31
C LEU A 738 -27.47 77.06 -47.64
N ASN A 739 -26.33 77.49 -47.08
CA ASN A 739 -25.54 76.61 -46.21
C ASN A 739 -26.07 76.67 -44.78
N VAL A 740 -26.67 75.58 -44.35
CA VAL A 740 -27.12 75.46 -42.94
C VAL A 740 -25.98 74.89 -42.11
N THR A 741 -25.28 75.74 -41.39
CA THR A 741 -24.35 75.36 -40.33
C THR A 741 -25.19 75.06 -39.09
N ALA A 742 -25.16 73.81 -38.60
CA ALA A 742 -25.76 73.44 -37.33
C ALA A 742 -24.96 74.08 -36.16
N SER A 743 -25.55 75.08 -35.54
CA SER A 743 -25.07 75.64 -34.27
C SER A 743 -25.31 74.67 -33.13
N SER A 744 -24.23 74.29 -32.47
CA SER A 744 -24.29 73.52 -31.21
C SER A 744 -24.71 74.49 -30.09
N THR A 745 -25.94 74.37 -29.62
CA THR A 745 -26.35 74.98 -28.35
C THR A 745 -25.97 74.06 -27.20
N ASP A 746 -25.15 74.62 -26.28
CA ASP A 746 -24.90 74.12 -24.94
C ASP A 746 -26.16 73.71 -24.22
N LEU A 747 -26.15 72.49 -23.67
CA LEU A 747 -27.04 72.09 -22.61
C LEU A 747 -26.20 71.76 -21.39
N THR A 748 -26.11 72.76 -20.52
CA THR A 748 -25.63 72.70 -19.14
C THR A 748 -26.48 71.71 -18.33
N ARG A 749 -25.80 70.97 -17.51
CA ARG A 749 -26.34 70.09 -16.42
C ARG A 749 -27.18 70.90 -15.42
N PRO A 750 -28.05 70.24 -14.69
CA PRO A 750 -27.97 70.25 -13.23
C PRO A 750 -28.11 68.90 -12.54
N SER A 751 -27.36 68.83 -11.43
CA SER A 751 -27.34 67.95 -10.26
C SER A 751 -27.38 66.43 -10.44
#